data_637a93896eedcec3da399d2114a8c611
#
_entry.id   637a93896eedcec3da399d2114a8c611
#
_cell.length_a   1.000
_cell.length_b   1.000
_cell.length_c   1.000
_cell.angle_alpha   90.00
_cell.angle_beta   90.00
_cell.angle_gamma   90.00
#
_symmetry.space_group_name_H-M   'P 1'
#
loop_
_entity.id
_entity.type
_entity.pdbx_description
1 polymer ?
#
loop_
_entity_poly.entity_id
_entity_poly.type
_entity_poly.pdbx_seq_one_letter_code
_entity_poly.pdbx_strand_id
1 'polypeptide(L)'
;MAWQIAPLIVPERRILISLYLFMAGIILFHLMPDIWHSGRYLNWLVTVFLLTSILGLGVAIYTRQSAGHDRGLFLFVVFTAGIALASLQFALHDQPKIKWGVTADINGMLIKIDGNADARSRLWISLGATSDIVKNDILPAGGIVRVTTDKWQDQQYIGGAIAMRVRLYPPPDRILHGMPDYGRRARVNDVLASGYVISEITMMPDDHAESIMHDVKLFLARYRAGFAAHLVDLMPKPAGAIAAALLVGERRFISEDVYNRFRDSGLAHLLAISGLHMGLICFGSMAVIRFFGALFPSRSSRFALHKYAAIIAAIIGGCYVLMSGAPVSALRAFGMAMLVVLAILHDRMALTLRNVCLAAFAILAFNPVALFTASFQLSFAATAILVIWYESRARRGPAKWHWSLRYPMALITMSFLSAMATAPFAAQHFGTVTPWGLVANIIGIPLTGLWIMPVGMVLTISTLFGLDWVVAPLMTAGLDGLYYLADWIAGFPLAGWKVAPPGYSALVVMVTGVMISQLLIKPMARIGLGLVVIGGGIWAVRPVPDGVLFAVGRTPQLVLAGTNSMALSYAPLSEFLASMGELRMGQSIEQADLAKCMPACKHDFSKGISANIVMKAKGLTAACKDLETAFILTNVTPRYPCYSGKPIYNISQKTGYNYLIFIDKNKFKLINNFGSARQVCPALQPRPC
;
A
#
# COMPACT_ATOMS: atom_id res chain seq x y z
N MET A 1 -12.93 -32.42 21.58
CA MET A 1 -11.86 -32.16 20.62
C MET A 1 -10.98 -30.94 21.00
N ALA A 2 -11.51 -29.81 21.46
CA ALA A 2 -10.70 -28.64 21.86
C ALA A 2 -9.69 -28.88 23.01
N TRP A 3 -9.94 -29.83 23.87
CA TRP A 3 -9.12 -30.15 25.04
C TRP A 3 -7.82 -30.89 24.75
N GLN A 4 -7.75 -31.64 23.63
CA GLN A 4 -6.55 -32.39 23.24
C GLN A 4 -5.51 -31.51 22.52
N ILE A 5 -5.90 -30.32 22.00
CA ILE A 5 -5.01 -29.43 21.27
C ILE A 5 -4.28 -28.44 22.20
N ALA A 6 -4.81 -28.20 23.40
CA ALA A 6 -4.23 -27.24 24.37
C ALA A 6 -2.75 -27.48 24.72
N PRO A 7 -2.26 -28.71 24.90
CA PRO A 7 -0.85 -28.98 25.19
C PRO A 7 0.08 -28.78 23.97
N LEU A 8 -0.49 -28.72 22.74
CA LEU A 8 0.28 -28.55 21.51
C LEU A 8 0.57 -27.07 21.19
N ILE A 9 -0.07 -26.14 21.88
CA ILE A 9 0.04 -24.68 21.66
C ILE A 9 1.03 -24.09 22.65
N VAL A 10 1.99 -23.32 22.16
CA VAL A 10 2.93 -22.55 22.99
C VAL A 10 2.14 -21.50 23.77
N PRO A 11 2.08 -21.57 25.13
CA PRO A 11 1.22 -20.70 25.93
C PRO A 11 1.44 -19.19 25.72
N GLU A 12 2.71 -18.80 25.58
CA GLU A 12 3.14 -17.42 25.39
C GLU A 12 2.67 -16.80 24.04
N ARG A 13 2.26 -17.65 23.08
CA ARG A 13 1.89 -17.25 21.71
C ARG A 13 0.38 -17.32 21.43
N ARG A 14 -0.44 -17.56 22.46
CA ARG A 14 -1.91 -17.64 22.32
C ARG A 14 -2.53 -16.36 21.77
N ILE A 15 -1.91 -15.21 22.00
CA ILE A 15 -2.35 -13.91 21.45
C ILE A 15 -2.40 -13.90 19.92
N LEU A 16 -1.60 -14.74 19.24
CA LEU A 16 -1.64 -14.89 17.78
C LEU A 16 -3.00 -15.41 17.30
N ILE A 17 -3.62 -16.33 18.07
CA ILE A 17 -4.95 -16.87 17.72
C ILE A 17 -5.98 -15.74 17.76
N SER A 18 -5.95 -14.92 18.82
CA SER A 18 -6.85 -13.78 18.96
C SER A 18 -6.67 -12.78 17.84
N LEU A 19 -5.42 -12.43 17.51
CA LEU A 19 -5.12 -11.51 16.39
C LEU A 19 -5.60 -12.08 15.05
N TYR A 20 -5.37 -13.38 14.80
CA TYR A 20 -5.81 -14.03 13.58
C TYR A 20 -7.34 -14.01 13.44
N LEU A 21 -8.07 -14.33 14.49
CA LEU A 21 -9.53 -14.31 14.49
C LEU A 21 -10.07 -12.88 14.34
N PHE A 22 -9.45 -11.91 14.96
CA PHE A 22 -9.81 -10.50 14.77
C PHE A 22 -9.65 -10.06 13.31
N MET A 23 -8.50 -10.38 12.70
CA MET A 23 -8.27 -10.12 11.28
C MET A 23 -9.24 -10.88 10.38
N ALA A 24 -9.56 -12.14 10.72
CA ALA A 24 -10.54 -12.93 9.99
C ALA A 24 -11.94 -12.29 10.03
N GLY A 25 -12.35 -11.70 11.16
CA GLY A 25 -13.59 -10.93 11.28
C GLY A 25 -13.59 -9.71 10.33
N ILE A 26 -12.51 -8.95 10.32
CA ILE A 26 -12.34 -7.80 9.41
C ILE A 26 -12.40 -8.26 7.94
N ILE A 27 -11.70 -9.34 7.60
CA ILE A 27 -11.69 -9.90 6.24
C ILE A 27 -13.09 -10.34 5.83
N LEU A 28 -13.81 -11.05 6.71
CA LEU A 28 -15.16 -11.53 6.44
C LEU A 28 -16.11 -10.37 6.12
N PHE A 29 -16.07 -9.28 6.90
CA PHE A 29 -16.86 -8.08 6.60
C PHE A 29 -16.58 -7.57 5.18
N HIS A 30 -15.31 -7.48 4.78
CA HIS A 30 -14.94 -6.95 3.46
C HIS A 30 -15.22 -7.91 2.29
N LEU A 31 -15.46 -9.20 2.58
CA LEU A 31 -15.89 -10.19 1.58
C LEU A 31 -17.40 -10.26 1.40
N MET A 32 -18.18 -9.62 2.30
CA MET A 32 -19.64 -9.56 2.16
C MET A 32 -20.06 -8.82 0.88
N PRO A 33 -21.18 -9.17 0.27
CA PRO A 33 -21.75 -8.46 -0.87
C PRO A 33 -21.95 -6.97 -0.58
N ASP A 34 -21.85 -6.11 -1.59
CA ASP A 34 -21.89 -4.65 -1.42
C ASP A 34 -23.20 -4.13 -0.80
N ILE A 35 -24.30 -4.88 -0.92
CA ILE A 35 -25.57 -4.58 -0.26
C ILE A 35 -25.43 -4.46 1.26
N TRP A 36 -24.51 -5.22 1.89
CA TRP A 36 -24.25 -5.19 3.32
C TRP A 36 -23.39 -4.00 3.76
N HIS A 37 -22.79 -3.27 2.80
CA HIS A 37 -21.95 -2.12 3.06
C HIS A 37 -22.71 -0.78 2.95
N SER A 38 -24.03 -0.81 2.81
CA SER A 38 -24.83 0.39 2.59
C SER A 38 -26.13 0.42 3.41
N GLY A 39 -26.54 1.61 3.79
CA GLY A 39 -27.85 1.89 4.35
C GLY A 39 -28.22 1.10 5.59
N ARG A 40 -29.45 0.60 5.63
CA ARG A 40 -30.06 -0.09 6.79
C ARG A 40 -29.33 -1.38 7.20
N TYR A 41 -28.79 -2.12 6.21
CA TYR A 41 -28.02 -3.35 6.47
C TYR A 41 -26.72 -3.10 7.20
N LEU A 42 -26.00 -2.04 6.84
CA LEU A 42 -24.77 -1.65 7.52
C LEU A 42 -25.03 -1.28 8.99
N ASN A 43 -26.06 -0.48 9.25
CA ASN A 43 -26.43 -0.11 10.62
C ASN A 43 -26.85 -1.35 11.44
N TRP A 44 -27.55 -2.29 10.82
CA TRP A 44 -27.91 -3.55 11.47
C TRP A 44 -26.67 -4.38 11.82
N LEU A 45 -25.70 -4.53 10.89
CA LEU A 45 -24.43 -5.20 11.15
C LEU A 45 -23.68 -4.56 12.33
N VAL A 46 -23.53 -3.23 12.32
CA VAL A 46 -22.90 -2.48 13.43
C VAL A 46 -23.58 -2.83 14.74
N THR A 47 -24.90 -2.71 14.81
CA THR A 47 -25.66 -2.93 16.03
C THR A 47 -25.54 -4.36 16.54
N VAL A 48 -25.77 -5.35 15.67
CA VAL A 48 -25.76 -6.77 16.05
C VAL A 48 -24.37 -7.21 16.53
N PHE A 49 -23.32 -6.89 15.76
CA PHE A 49 -21.97 -7.35 16.09
C PHE A 49 -21.36 -6.56 17.28
N LEU A 50 -21.70 -5.30 17.48
CA LEU A 50 -21.32 -4.57 18.70
C LEU A 50 -22.02 -5.16 19.94
N LEU A 51 -23.32 -5.40 19.88
CA LEU A 51 -24.05 -5.99 20.99
C LEU A 51 -23.55 -7.39 21.32
N THR A 52 -23.33 -8.24 20.32
CA THR A 52 -22.79 -9.60 20.54
C THR A 52 -21.38 -9.55 21.13
N SER A 53 -20.55 -8.60 20.73
CA SER A 53 -19.19 -8.42 21.29
C SER A 53 -19.23 -7.93 22.74
N ILE A 54 -20.10 -6.96 23.06
CA ILE A 54 -20.25 -6.41 24.41
C ILE A 54 -20.85 -7.47 25.36
N LEU A 55 -21.94 -8.12 24.96
CA LEU A 55 -22.58 -9.18 25.76
C LEU A 55 -21.61 -10.37 25.95
N GLY A 56 -20.96 -10.82 24.90
CA GLY A 56 -19.99 -11.90 24.97
C GLY A 56 -18.81 -11.55 25.87
N LEU A 57 -18.32 -10.30 25.85
CA LEU A 57 -17.28 -9.82 26.76
C LEU A 57 -17.78 -9.81 28.23
N GLY A 58 -18.99 -9.34 28.45
CA GLY A 58 -19.62 -9.36 29.78
C GLY A 58 -19.73 -10.77 30.34
N VAL A 59 -20.22 -11.72 29.55
CA VAL A 59 -20.28 -13.14 29.91
C VAL A 59 -18.88 -13.70 30.16
N ALA A 60 -17.90 -13.43 29.30
CA ALA A 60 -16.51 -13.91 29.44
C ALA A 60 -15.84 -13.36 30.74
N ILE A 61 -16.13 -12.12 31.12
CA ILE A 61 -15.67 -11.53 32.39
C ILE A 61 -16.36 -12.21 33.60
N TYR A 62 -17.67 -12.39 33.51
CA TYR A 62 -18.46 -13.02 34.58
C TYR A 62 -18.04 -14.47 34.84
N THR A 63 -17.89 -15.25 33.77
CA THR A 63 -17.51 -16.66 33.85
C THR A 63 -16.05 -16.89 34.22
N ARG A 64 -15.17 -15.89 33.99
CA ARG A 64 -13.76 -15.95 34.44
C ARG A 64 -13.65 -16.08 35.97
N GLN A 65 -14.65 -15.62 36.69
CA GLN A 65 -14.72 -15.78 38.15
C GLN A 65 -15.13 -17.19 38.58
N SER A 66 -15.79 -17.99 37.72
CA SER A 66 -16.42 -19.23 38.07
C SER A 66 -15.80 -20.53 37.51
N ALA A 67 -14.64 -20.51 36.91
CA ALA A 67 -13.82 -21.63 36.41
C ALA A 67 -13.61 -21.65 34.90
N GLY A 68 -12.44 -21.35 34.49
CA GLY A 68 -11.60 -21.85 33.39
C GLY A 68 -12.17 -22.25 32.01
N HIS A 69 -13.46 -22.19 31.75
CA HIS A 69 -14.11 -22.84 30.59
C HIS A 69 -14.34 -21.99 29.36
N ASP A 70 -14.18 -20.66 29.40
CA ASP A 70 -14.71 -19.80 28.31
C ASP A 70 -13.69 -19.20 27.35
N ARG A 71 -12.62 -19.94 27.03
CA ARG A 71 -11.69 -19.53 25.99
C ARG A 71 -12.36 -19.44 24.61
N GLY A 72 -13.31 -20.34 24.33
CA GLY A 72 -14.06 -20.33 23.08
C GLY A 72 -14.91 -19.08 22.93
N LEU A 73 -15.60 -18.68 23.99
CA LEU A 73 -16.41 -17.45 24.02
C LEU A 73 -15.54 -16.20 23.81
N PHE A 74 -14.39 -16.12 24.49
CA PHE A 74 -13.45 -14.99 24.30
C PHE A 74 -12.96 -14.90 22.85
N LEU A 75 -12.61 -16.01 22.22
CA LEU A 75 -12.16 -16.05 20.83
C LEU A 75 -13.29 -15.65 19.87
N PHE A 76 -14.53 -16.07 20.14
CA PHE A 76 -15.71 -15.65 19.40
C PHE A 76 -15.95 -14.14 19.51
N VAL A 77 -15.85 -13.59 20.72
CA VAL A 77 -15.96 -12.14 20.98
C VAL A 77 -14.92 -11.36 20.18
N VAL A 78 -13.68 -11.82 20.16
CA VAL A 78 -12.59 -11.16 19.39
C VAL A 78 -12.88 -11.20 17.88
N PHE A 79 -13.41 -12.30 17.36
CA PHE A 79 -13.81 -12.41 15.95
C PHE A 79 -14.95 -11.45 15.61
N THR A 80 -16.01 -11.43 16.41
CA THR A 80 -17.17 -10.54 16.19
C THR A 80 -16.80 -9.07 16.36
N ALA A 81 -15.86 -8.73 17.25
CA ALA A 81 -15.31 -7.39 17.38
C ALA A 81 -14.59 -6.91 16.11
N GLY A 82 -13.91 -7.81 15.41
CA GLY A 82 -13.31 -7.49 14.10
C GLY A 82 -14.36 -7.07 13.06
N ILE A 83 -15.48 -7.78 12.97
CA ILE A 83 -16.60 -7.43 12.08
C ILE A 83 -17.23 -6.11 12.54
N ALA A 84 -17.49 -5.95 13.84
CA ALA A 84 -18.13 -4.77 14.41
C ALA A 84 -17.34 -3.49 14.13
N LEU A 85 -16.03 -3.50 14.37
CA LEU A 85 -15.18 -2.33 14.15
C LEU A 85 -15.03 -2.01 12.66
N ALA A 86 -14.93 -3.02 11.80
CA ALA A 86 -14.89 -2.79 10.36
C ALA A 86 -16.20 -2.18 9.83
N SER A 87 -17.35 -2.69 10.28
CA SER A 87 -18.67 -2.15 9.92
C SER A 87 -18.90 -0.75 10.50
N LEU A 88 -18.46 -0.49 11.74
CA LEU A 88 -18.52 0.83 12.36
C LEU A 88 -17.68 1.87 11.62
N GLN A 89 -16.44 1.51 11.27
CA GLN A 89 -15.60 2.40 10.46
C GLN A 89 -16.30 2.79 9.15
N PHE A 90 -16.93 1.83 8.48
CA PHE A 90 -17.67 2.09 7.25
C PHE A 90 -18.91 2.98 7.47
N ALA A 91 -19.61 2.81 8.59
CA ALA A 91 -20.80 3.57 8.93
C ALA A 91 -20.49 5.03 9.33
N LEU A 92 -19.31 5.26 9.90
CA LEU A 92 -18.87 6.60 10.33
C LEU A 92 -18.36 7.49 9.17
N HIS A 93 -18.08 6.90 7.99
CA HIS A 93 -17.58 7.65 6.84
C HIS A 93 -18.68 7.82 5.78
N ASP A 94 -18.81 9.05 5.29
CA ASP A 94 -19.80 9.39 4.27
C ASP A 94 -19.63 8.61 2.98
N GLN A 95 -20.76 8.28 2.35
CA GLN A 95 -20.76 7.67 1.03
C GLN A 95 -20.72 8.77 -0.04
N PRO A 96 -19.88 8.63 -1.07
CA PRO A 96 -19.89 9.56 -2.18
C PRO A 96 -21.27 9.50 -2.88
N LYS A 97 -21.97 10.64 -2.93
CA LYS A 97 -23.26 10.76 -3.62
C LYS A 97 -23.09 10.93 -5.13
N ILE A 98 -21.89 11.20 -5.60
CA ILE A 98 -21.58 11.37 -7.03
C ILE A 98 -21.63 10.02 -7.72
N LYS A 99 -22.54 9.88 -8.70
CA LYS A 99 -22.67 8.66 -9.53
C LYS A 99 -21.98 8.78 -10.88
N TRP A 100 -21.83 10.00 -11.40
CA TRP A 100 -21.28 10.31 -12.73
C TRP A 100 -20.38 11.52 -12.66
N GLY A 101 -19.64 11.82 -13.72
CA GLY A 101 -18.80 13.02 -13.78
C GLY A 101 -19.61 14.31 -13.64
N VAL A 102 -19.33 15.09 -12.60
CA VAL A 102 -19.95 16.38 -12.31
C VAL A 102 -18.93 17.48 -12.53
N THR A 103 -19.32 18.53 -13.27
CA THR A 103 -18.53 19.76 -13.38
C THR A 103 -19.09 20.79 -12.42
N ALA A 104 -18.25 21.34 -11.54
CA ALA A 104 -18.66 22.31 -10.53
C ALA A 104 -17.55 23.32 -10.25
N ASP A 105 -17.94 24.50 -9.83
CA ASP A 105 -17.02 25.46 -9.22
C ASP A 105 -16.88 25.12 -7.74
N ILE A 106 -15.65 24.84 -7.33
CA ILE A 106 -15.34 24.53 -5.94
C ILE A 106 -14.44 25.59 -5.36
N ASN A 107 -14.66 25.88 -4.09
CA ASN A 107 -13.73 26.60 -3.24
C ASN A 107 -13.44 25.74 -2.00
N GLY A 108 -12.30 25.94 -1.43
CA GLY A 108 -11.92 25.18 -0.26
C GLY A 108 -10.46 25.37 0.09
N MET A 109 -10.07 24.74 1.17
CA MET A 109 -8.73 24.84 1.69
C MET A 109 -7.82 23.76 1.12
N LEU A 110 -6.66 24.15 0.64
CA LEU A 110 -5.63 23.23 0.16
C LEU A 110 -4.93 22.56 1.34
N ILE A 111 -5.23 21.28 1.58
CA ILE A 111 -4.65 20.51 2.69
C ILE A 111 -3.23 20.02 2.34
N LYS A 112 -3.06 19.52 1.10
CA LYS A 112 -1.84 18.81 0.70
C LYS A 112 -1.67 18.82 -0.82
N ILE A 113 -0.41 18.81 -1.25
CA ILE A 113 -0.02 18.61 -2.64
C ILE A 113 0.77 17.30 -2.72
N ASP A 114 0.30 16.34 -3.53
CA ASP A 114 1.00 15.11 -3.86
C ASP A 114 1.42 15.13 -5.33
N GLY A 115 2.49 14.45 -5.68
CA GLY A 115 2.96 14.31 -7.07
C GLY A 115 4.42 13.91 -7.11
N ASN A 116 4.98 13.84 -8.31
CA ASN A 116 6.41 13.72 -8.57
C ASN A 116 6.86 14.99 -9.31
N ALA A 117 8.17 15.27 -9.35
CA ALA A 117 8.71 16.45 -10.00
C ALA A 117 8.33 16.56 -11.50
N ASP A 118 8.18 15.43 -12.17
CA ASP A 118 7.91 15.33 -13.61
C ASP A 118 6.43 15.04 -13.93
N ALA A 119 5.63 14.66 -12.92
CA ALA A 119 4.24 14.27 -13.09
C ALA A 119 3.26 15.42 -12.74
N ARG A 120 1.98 15.19 -13.04
CA ARG A 120 0.89 16.08 -12.65
C ARG A 120 0.77 16.19 -11.14
N SER A 121 0.49 17.38 -10.66
CA SER A 121 0.23 17.65 -9.24
C SER A 121 -1.17 17.18 -8.84
N ARG A 122 -1.29 16.57 -7.66
CA ARG A 122 -2.56 16.14 -7.06
C ARG A 122 -2.83 16.98 -5.82
N LEU A 123 -3.88 17.78 -5.89
CA LEU A 123 -4.30 18.66 -4.81
C LEU A 123 -5.37 17.98 -3.96
N TRP A 124 -5.20 18.03 -2.65
CA TRP A 124 -6.18 17.57 -1.68
C TRP A 124 -6.85 18.79 -1.08
N ILE A 125 -8.15 18.93 -1.32
CA ILE A 125 -8.91 20.13 -0.98
C ILE A 125 -10.03 19.74 -0.04
N SER A 126 -10.13 20.43 1.10
CA SER A 126 -11.30 20.39 1.97
C SER A 126 -12.32 21.38 1.42
N LEU A 127 -13.52 20.90 1.07
CA LEU A 127 -14.55 21.70 0.44
C LEU A 127 -15.08 22.79 1.39
N GLY A 128 -15.07 24.02 0.94
CA GLY A 128 -15.73 25.13 1.63
C GLY A 128 -17.25 25.10 1.47
N ALA A 129 -17.96 25.65 2.45
CA ALA A 129 -19.43 25.71 2.45
C ALA A 129 -20.03 26.46 1.26
N THR A 130 -19.25 27.35 0.67
CA THR A 130 -19.67 28.17 -0.48
C THR A 130 -19.47 27.53 -1.84
N SER A 131 -18.85 26.31 -1.90
CA SER A 131 -18.71 25.54 -3.13
C SER A 131 -20.07 25.16 -3.73
N ASP A 132 -20.21 25.23 -5.05
CA ASP A 132 -21.47 24.87 -5.71
C ASP A 132 -21.92 23.46 -5.44
N ILE A 133 -20.96 22.53 -5.33
CA ILE A 133 -21.22 21.12 -5.05
C ILE A 133 -21.74 20.89 -3.63
N VAL A 134 -21.40 21.78 -2.69
CA VAL A 134 -21.89 21.77 -1.30
C VAL A 134 -23.25 22.44 -1.22
N LYS A 135 -23.43 23.61 -1.86
CA LYS A 135 -24.74 24.33 -1.94
C LYS A 135 -25.84 23.45 -2.54
N ASN A 136 -25.50 22.62 -3.52
CA ASN A 136 -26.44 21.69 -4.17
C ASN A 136 -26.61 20.35 -3.43
N ASP A 137 -26.11 20.21 -2.19
CA ASP A 137 -26.17 18.99 -1.34
C ASP A 137 -25.63 17.72 -2.03
N ILE A 138 -24.65 17.87 -2.94
CA ILE A 138 -24.01 16.75 -3.62
C ILE A 138 -22.90 16.18 -2.75
N LEU A 139 -22.05 17.03 -2.14
CA LEU A 139 -21.02 16.65 -1.18
C LEU A 139 -21.10 17.53 0.06
N PRO A 140 -20.73 17.01 1.24
CA PRO A 140 -20.74 17.79 2.48
C PRO A 140 -19.60 18.82 2.52
N ALA A 141 -19.82 19.92 3.24
CA ALA A 141 -18.77 20.86 3.60
C ALA A 141 -17.70 20.14 4.45
N GLY A 142 -16.42 20.49 4.27
CA GLY A 142 -15.30 19.81 4.92
C GLY A 142 -14.92 18.48 4.27
N GLY A 143 -15.73 17.95 3.34
CA GLY A 143 -15.42 16.74 2.59
C GLY A 143 -14.18 16.92 1.73
N ILE A 144 -13.34 15.88 1.63
CA ILE A 144 -12.09 15.96 0.90
C ILE A 144 -12.29 15.56 -0.55
N VAL A 145 -11.85 16.40 -1.48
CA VAL A 145 -11.75 16.06 -2.90
C VAL A 145 -10.29 16.04 -3.35
N ARG A 146 -9.96 15.11 -4.23
CA ARG A 146 -8.63 14.99 -4.80
C ARG A 146 -8.66 15.33 -6.28
N VAL A 147 -8.05 16.44 -6.67
CA VAL A 147 -8.03 16.89 -8.05
C VAL A 147 -6.61 16.90 -8.62
N THR A 148 -6.47 16.51 -9.88
CA THR A 148 -5.21 16.52 -10.61
C THR A 148 -5.13 17.76 -11.46
N THR A 149 -4.00 18.44 -11.43
CA THR A 149 -3.69 19.59 -12.29
C THR A 149 -2.33 19.41 -12.95
N ASP A 150 -2.06 20.15 -13.98
CA ASP A 150 -0.72 20.22 -14.54
C ASP A 150 0.23 20.85 -13.50
N LYS A 151 1.54 20.74 -13.72
CA LYS A 151 2.61 21.10 -12.76
C LYS A 151 2.30 22.39 -11.97
N TRP A 152 1.74 22.24 -10.78
CA TRP A 152 1.49 23.34 -9.87
C TRP A 152 2.34 23.14 -8.63
N GLN A 153 3.30 24.04 -8.39
CA GLN A 153 4.33 23.87 -7.35
C GLN A 153 4.26 24.94 -6.27
N ASP A 154 3.32 25.89 -6.33
CA ASP A 154 3.22 26.97 -5.38
C ASP A 154 2.85 26.50 -3.97
N GLN A 155 3.88 26.29 -3.19
CA GLN A 155 3.81 25.74 -1.84
C GLN A 155 3.28 26.71 -0.80
N GLN A 156 3.46 28.02 -1.06
CA GLN A 156 3.00 29.10 -0.17
C GLN A 156 1.49 29.04 0.08
N TYR A 157 0.76 28.30 -0.75
CA TYR A 157 -0.69 28.19 -0.69
C TYR A 157 -1.23 26.99 0.08
N ILE A 158 -0.37 26.13 0.62
CA ILE A 158 -0.84 25.04 1.50
C ILE A 158 -1.49 25.69 2.72
N GLY A 159 -2.77 25.34 2.95
CA GLY A 159 -3.61 25.93 3.98
C GLY A 159 -4.28 27.23 3.60
N GLY A 160 -4.09 27.73 2.37
CA GLY A 160 -4.84 28.85 1.84
C GLY A 160 -6.15 28.42 1.18
N ALA A 161 -7.10 29.33 1.11
CA ALA A 161 -8.35 29.14 0.38
C ALA A 161 -8.10 29.29 -1.12
N ILE A 162 -8.53 28.31 -1.90
CA ILE A 162 -8.41 28.28 -3.36
C ILE A 162 -9.78 28.04 -4.00
N ALA A 163 -10.00 28.63 -5.18
CA ALA A 163 -11.18 28.40 -5.99
C ALA A 163 -10.77 27.97 -7.40
N MET A 164 -11.55 27.05 -7.96
CA MET A 164 -11.33 26.50 -9.30
C MET A 164 -12.56 25.78 -9.83
N ARG A 165 -12.63 25.66 -11.14
CA ARG A 165 -13.60 24.76 -11.80
C ARG A 165 -12.97 23.39 -12.00
N VAL A 166 -13.70 22.36 -11.58
CA VAL A 166 -13.23 20.96 -11.61
C VAL A 166 -14.25 20.04 -12.25
N ARG A 167 -13.77 18.93 -12.78
CA ARG A 167 -14.63 17.81 -13.16
C ARG A 167 -14.34 16.65 -12.21
N LEU A 168 -15.34 16.30 -11.40
CA LEU A 168 -15.25 15.30 -10.34
C LEU A 168 -15.96 14.02 -10.76
N TYR A 169 -15.39 12.90 -10.36
CA TYR A 169 -15.90 11.55 -10.53
C TYR A 169 -15.94 10.85 -9.17
N PRO A 170 -16.78 9.83 -9.00
CA PRO A 170 -16.69 8.99 -7.80
C PRO A 170 -15.29 8.36 -7.71
N PRO A 171 -14.81 8.08 -6.50
CA PRO A 171 -13.58 7.32 -6.33
C PRO A 171 -13.69 5.99 -7.10
N PRO A 172 -12.63 5.55 -7.81
CA PRO A 172 -12.68 4.33 -8.60
C PRO A 172 -12.86 3.11 -7.69
N ASP A 173 -13.86 2.30 -7.98
CA ASP A 173 -14.05 0.98 -7.37
C ASP A 173 -12.90 0.04 -7.72
N ARG A 174 -13.03 -1.23 -7.33
CA ARG A 174 -12.07 -2.27 -7.71
C ARG A 174 -11.96 -2.35 -9.23
N ILE A 175 -10.77 -2.05 -9.77
CA ILE A 175 -10.57 -1.96 -11.22
C ILE A 175 -10.56 -3.34 -11.87
N LEU A 176 -9.87 -4.30 -11.24
CA LEU A 176 -9.77 -5.68 -11.72
C LEU A 176 -9.96 -6.66 -10.58
N HIS A 177 -10.45 -7.86 -10.89
CA HIS A 177 -10.58 -8.93 -9.89
C HIS A 177 -9.23 -9.28 -9.26
N GLY A 178 -9.20 -9.37 -7.91
CA GLY A 178 -8.01 -9.68 -7.15
C GLY A 178 -7.07 -8.48 -6.89
N MET A 179 -7.46 -7.27 -7.30
CA MET A 179 -6.74 -6.04 -6.99
C MET A 179 -7.32 -5.31 -5.77
N PRO A 180 -6.54 -4.40 -5.16
CA PRO A 180 -7.03 -3.56 -4.06
C PRO A 180 -8.27 -2.75 -4.46
N ASP A 181 -9.18 -2.59 -3.51
CA ASP A 181 -10.37 -1.75 -3.65
C ASP A 181 -10.02 -0.31 -3.30
N TYR A 182 -9.81 0.50 -4.33
CA TYR A 182 -9.42 1.90 -4.18
C TYR A 182 -10.57 2.77 -3.68
N GLY A 183 -11.83 2.45 -4.03
CA GLY A 183 -13.02 3.18 -3.59
C GLY A 183 -13.23 3.05 -2.09
N ARG A 184 -13.11 1.83 -1.56
CA ARG A 184 -13.18 1.60 -0.10
C ARG A 184 -12.08 2.34 0.65
N ARG A 185 -10.87 2.34 0.11
CA ARG A 185 -9.74 3.07 0.71
C ARG A 185 -9.95 4.59 0.67
N ALA A 186 -10.48 5.11 -0.44
CA ALA A 186 -10.80 6.52 -0.58
C ALA A 186 -11.84 6.94 0.46
N ARG A 187 -12.91 6.15 0.61
CA ARG A 187 -13.99 6.39 1.57
C ARG A 187 -13.46 6.52 3.01
N VAL A 188 -12.61 5.58 3.44
CA VAL A 188 -12.05 5.61 4.81
C VAL A 188 -11.07 6.77 5.03
N ASN A 189 -10.52 7.34 3.96
CA ASN A 189 -9.69 8.55 4.03
C ASN A 189 -10.49 9.82 3.73
N ASP A 190 -11.83 9.78 3.82
CA ASP A 190 -12.76 10.88 3.57
C ASP A 190 -12.64 11.52 2.18
N VAL A 191 -12.03 10.81 1.22
CA VAL A 191 -11.96 11.26 -0.17
C VAL A 191 -13.27 10.92 -0.87
N LEU A 192 -14.13 11.92 -1.00
CA LEU A 192 -15.49 11.77 -1.52
C LEU A 192 -15.54 11.80 -3.05
N ALA A 193 -14.57 12.46 -3.69
CA ALA A 193 -14.46 12.51 -5.15
C ALA A 193 -13.01 12.66 -5.60
N SER A 194 -12.76 12.24 -6.84
CA SER A 194 -11.49 12.47 -7.52
C SER A 194 -11.75 13.06 -8.90
N GLY A 195 -10.86 13.92 -9.38
CA GLY A 195 -11.08 14.58 -10.68
C GLY A 195 -9.88 15.33 -11.20
N TYR A 196 -10.14 16.28 -12.09
CA TYR A 196 -9.11 17.16 -12.64
C TYR A 196 -9.61 18.60 -12.74
N VAL A 197 -8.67 19.52 -12.70
CA VAL A 197 -8.92 20.97 -12.80
C VAL A 197 -9.15 21.33 -14.26
N ILE A 198 -10.14 22.21 -14.52
CA ILE A 198 -10.51 22.67 -15.87
C ILE A 198 -10.14 24.15 -16.06
N SER A 199 -10.19 24.96 -14.99
CA SER A 199 -9.85 26.37 -15.01
C SER A 199 -8.50 26.67 -14.38
N GLU A 200 -8.08 27.91 -14.43
CA GLU A 200 -7.01 28.40 -13.59
C GLU A 200 -7.40 28.34 -12.10
N ILE A 201 -6.42 28.16 -11.23
CA ILE A 201 -6.59 28.12 -9.79
C ILE A 201 -6.43 29.55 -9.27
N THR A 202 -7.49 30.07 -8.63
CA THR A 202 -7.50 31.42 -8.05
C THR A 202 -7.39 31.35 -6.54
N MET A 203 -6.67 32.30 -5.96
CA MET A 203 -6.56 32.45 -4.51
C MET A 203 -7.75 33.24 -4.00
N MET A 204 -8.28 32.80 -2.87
CA MET A 204 -9.32 33.55 -2.15
C MET A 204 -8.75 34.13 -0.86
N PRO A 205 -9.24 35.27 -0.40
CA PRO A 205 -8.95 35.78 0.93
C PRO A 205 -9.35 34.73 1.99
N ASP A 206 -8.52 34.56 3.00
CA ASP A 206 -8.75 33.61 4.09
C ASP A 206 -9.76 34.25 5.07
N ASP A 207 -11.02 33.91 4.95
CA ASP A 207 -12.15 34.51 5.72
C ASP A 207 -12.58 33.60 6.88
N HIS A 208 -11.78 32.61 7.26
CA HIS A 208 -12.15 31.59 8.24
C HIS A 208 -11.57 31.85 9.61
N ALA A 209 -12.42 32.23 10.56
CA ALA A 209 -12.12 32.19 11.99
C ALA A 209 -12.00 30.71 12.42
N GLU A 210 -10.77 30.18 12.54
CA GLU A 210 -10.55 28.77 12.77
C GLU A 210 -9.98 28.46 14.16
N SER A 211 -10.10 27.21 14.57
CA SER A 211 -9.65 26.74 15.87
C SER A 211 -8.11 26.72 15.95
N ILE A 212 -7.55 26.96 17.13
CA ILE A 212 -6.09 26.90 17.41
C ILE A 212 -5.45 25.60 16.85
N MET A 213 -6.17 24.48 16.88
CA MET A 213 -5.69 23.21 16.34
C MET A 213 -5.49 23.24 14.81
N HIS A 214 -6.33 24.00 14.11
CA HIS A 214 -6.22 24.20 12.68
C HIS A 214 -4.98 25.05 12.35
N ASP A 215 -4.78 26.16 13.04
CA ASP A 215 -3.63 27.05 12.86
C ASP A 215 -2.30 26.30 13.09
N VAL A 216 -2.24 25.44 14.11
CA VAL A 216 -1.05 24.61 14.36
C VAL A 216 -0.79 23.63 13.21
N LYS A 217 -1.83 22.99 12.66
CA LYS A 217 -1.67 22.09 11.49
C LYS A 217 -1.17 22.84 10.27
N LEU A 218 -1.68 24.04 10.01
CA LEU A 218 -1.26 24.89 8.91
C LEU A 218 0.18 25.37 9.09
N PHE A 219 0.51 25.85 10.26
CA PHE A 219 1.89 26.23 10.59
C PHE A 219 2.87 25.10 10.30
N LEU A 220 2.57 23.89 10.80
CA LEU A 220 3.41 22.71 10.56
C LEU A 220 3.50 22.36 9.07
N ALA A 221 2.39 22.46 8.32
CA ALA A 221 2.37 22.15 6.90
C ALA A 221 3.21 23.18 6.10
N ARG A 222 3.07 24.49 6.39
CA ARG A 222 3.85 25.56 5.77
C ARG A 222 5.32 25.45 6.10
N TYR A 223 5.65 25.24 7.39
CA TYR A 223 7.05 25.05 7.83
C TYR A 223 7.70 23.87 7.12
N ARG A 224 7.01 22.71 7.07
CA ARG A 224 7.48 21.51 6.37
C ARG A 224 7.72 21.76 4.90
N ALA A 225 6.78 22.43 4.23
CA ALA A 225 6.89 22.74 2.80
C ALA A 225 8.06 23.70 2.53
N GLY A 226 8.22 24.74 3.35
CA GLY A 226 9.33 25.69 3.26
C GLY A 226 10.69 25.03 3.53
N PHE A 227 10.77 24.19 4.57
CA PHE A 227 12.00 23.46 4.87
C PHE A 227 12.37 22.47 3.76
N ALA A 228 11.39 21.79 3.16
CA ALA A 228 11.65 20.92 2.00
C ALA A 228 12.20 21.69 0.80
N ALA A 229 11.64 22.87 0.50
CA ALA A 229 12.13 23.73 -0.57
C ALA A 229 13.56 24.19 -0.29
N HIS A 230 13.81 24.64 0.94
CA HIS A 230 15.15 25.07 1.37
C HIS A 230 16.19 23.95 1.19
N LEU A 231 15.87 22.70 1.54
CA LEU A 231 16.77 21.55 1.34
C LEU A 231 17.07 21.31 -0.15
N VAL A 232 16.07 21.50 -1.02
CA VAL A 232 16.24 21.34 -2.47
C VAL A 232 17.10 22.45 -3.07
N ASP A 233 17.01 23.66 -2.54
CA ASP A 233 17.81 24.80 -2.97
C ASP A 233 19.24 24.73 -2.41
N LEU A 234 19.41 24.22 -1.18
CA LEU A 234 20.69 24.10 -0.48
C LEU A 234 21.60 23.04 -1.08
N MET A 235 21.04 21.95 -1.59
CA MET A 235 21.80 20.78 -2.07
C MET A 235 21.53 20.50 -3.55
N PRO A 236 22.55 20.03 -4.33
CA PRO A 236 22.37 19.67 -5.73
C PRO A 236 21.38 18.52 -5.90
N LYS A 237 20.73 18.45 -7.08
CA LYS A 237 19.87 17.31 -7.44
C LYS A 237 20.74 16.09 -7.75
N PRO A 238 20.33 14.84 -7.34
CA PRO A 238 19.06 14.49 -6.69
C PRO A 238 19.09 14.58 -5.16
N ALA A 239 20.24 14.90 -4.54
CA ALA A 239 20.45 14.84 -3.09
C ALA A 239 19.42 15.69 -2.32
N GLY A 240 19.18 16.95 -2.72
CA GLY A 240 18.20 17.83 -2.06
C GLY A 240 16.78 17.23 -2.05
N ALA A 241 16.36 16.64 -3.16
CA ALA A 241 15.05 15.98 -3.26
C ALA A 241 14.95 14.74 -2.35
N ILE A 242 16.02 13.95 -2.27
CA ILE A 242 16.09 12.78 -1.40
C ILE A 242 16.12 13.23 0.08
N ALA A 243 16.85 14.31 0.41
CA ALA A 243 16.85 14.89 1.76
C ALA A 243 15.45 15.32 2.19
N ALA A 244 14.72 16.04 1.33
CA ALA A 244 13.35 16.47 1.60
C ALA A 244 12.42 15.28 1.85
N ALA A 245 12.57 14.18 1.11
CA ALA A 245 11.79 12.95 1.32
C ALA A 245 12.12 12.27 2.66
N LEU A 246 13.39 12.22 3.06
CA LEU A 246 13.84 11.52 4.26
C LEU A 246 13.57 12.32 5.54
N LEU A 247 13.80 13.63 5.53
CA LEU A 247 13.71 14.46 6.74
C LEU A 247 12.29 14.95 7.02
N VAL A 248 11.54 15.34 5.98
CA VAL A 248 10.19 15.90 6.13
C VAL A 248 9.08 15.17 5.37
N GLY A 249 9.41 14.07 4.69
CA GLY A 249 8.41 13.25 4.01
C GLY A 249 7.89 13.81 2.69
N GLU A 250 8.52 14.88 2.15
CA GLU A 250 8.11 15.52 0.90
C GLU A 250 8.79 14.86 -0.31
N ARG A 251 8.04 14.03 -1.03
CA ARG A 251 8.56 13.26 -2.18
C ARG A 251 8.34 13.91 -3.54
N ARG A 252 7.56 14.99 -3.60
CA ARG A 252 7.19 15.65 -4.85
C ARG A 252 8.38 16.20 -5.65
N PHE A 253 9.54 16.40 -5.00
CA PHE A 253 10.76 16.85 -5.65
C PHE A 253 11.58 15.72 -6.28
N ILE A 254 11.23 14.47 -6.00
CA ILE A 254 11.90 13.30 -6.58
C ILE A 254 11.38 13.12 -8.01
N SER A 255 12.30 13.07 -8.99
CA SER A 255 11.97 12.73 -10.37
C SER A 255 11.54 11.26 -10.47
N GLU A 256 10.78 10.94 -11.51
CA GLU A 256 10.32 9.57 -11.75
C GLU A 256 11.49 8.62 -12.00
N ASP A 257 12.52 9.06 -12.69
CA ASP A 257 13.74 8.28 -12.94
C ASP A 257 14.43 7.91 -11.62
N VAL A 258 14.69 8.87 -10.74
CA VAL A 258 15.27 8.63 -9.40
C VAL A 258 14.40 7.66 -8.60
N TYR A 259 13.09 7.86 -8.59
CA TYR A 259 12.17 6.96 -7.89
C TYR A 259 12.23 5.53 -8.44
N ASN A 260 12.26 5.36 -9.77
CA ASN A 260 12.35 4.06 -10.42
C ASN A 260 13.67 3.33 -10.07
N ARG A 261 14.82 4.03 -10.06
CA ARG A 261 16.11 3.45 -9.63
C ARG A 261 16.06 2.92 -8.20
N PHE A 262 15.49 3.70 -7.28
CA PHE A 262 15.29 3.24 -5.89
C PHE A 262 14.30 2.08 -5.78
N ARG A 263 13.25 2.06 -6.61
CA ARG A 263 12.29 0.95 -6.65
C ARG A 263 12.93 -0.33 -7.14
N ASP A 264 13.64 -0.26 -8.27
CA ASP A 264 14.19 -1.43 -8.95
C ASP A 264 15.40 -2.01 -8.20
N SER A 265 16.16 -1.17 -7.49
CA SER A 265 17.20 -1.62 -6.55
C SER A 265 16.66 -2.22 -5.25
N GLY A 266 15.36 -2.05 -4.93
CA GLY A 266 14.75 -2.48 -3.66
C GLY A 266 14.94 -1.50 -2.50
N LEU A 267 15.47 -0.29 -2.76
CA LEU A 267 15.70 0.75 -1.76
C LEU A 267 14.55 1.77 -1.65
N ALA A 268 13.45 1.62 -2.41
CA ALA A 268 12.32 2.56 -2.36
C ALA A 268 11.72 2.75 -0.95
N HIS A 269 11.85 1.73 -0.09
CA HIS A 269 11.40 1.81 1.29
C HIS A 269 12.21 2.81 2.14
N LEU A 270 13.45 3.14 1.75
CA LEU A 270 14.27 4.18 2.39
C LEU A 270 13.79 5.59 2.03
N LEU A 271 13.25 5.81 0.81
CA LEU A 271 12.64 7.11 0.44
C LEU A 271 11.33 7.40 1.19
N ALA A 272 10.78 6.40 1.86
CA ALA A 272 9.64 6.58 2.75
C ALA A 272 10.12 6.69 4.18
N ILE A 273 9.56 7.59 4.96
CA ILE A 273 9.79 7.58 6.40
C ILE A 273 9.31 6.23 6.94
N SER A 274 10.27 5.45 7.42
CA SER A 274 10.11 4.03 7.75
C SER A 274 10.28 3.76 9.25
N GLY A 275 10.01 2.52 9.66
CA GLY A 275 10.31 2.05 11.00
C GLY A 275 11.79 2.17 11.38
N LEU A 276 12.69 2.06 10.41
CA LEU A 276 14.13 2.27 10.63
C LEU A 276 14.41 3.73 11.04
N HIS A 277 13.86 4.72 10.32
CA HIS A 277 14.03 6.14 10.65
C HIS A 277 13.50 6.46 12.05
N MET A 278 12.27 6.01 12.37
CA MET A 278 11.71 6.18 13.71
C MET A 278 12.53 5.49 14.79
N GLY A 279 13.01 4.27 14.51
CA GLY A 279 13.89 3.55 15.41
C GLY A 279 15.21 4.29 15.66
N LEU A 280 15.85 4.79 14.62
CA LEU A 280 17.09 5.57 14.73
C LEU A 280 16.89 6.86 15.53
N ILE A 281 15.79 7.57 15.28
CA ILE A 281 15.48 8.81 16.01
C ILE A 281 15.18 8.52 17.49
N CYS A 282 14.26 7.59 17.79
CA CYS A 282 13.89 7.28 19.16
C CYS A 282 15.03 6.62 19.94
N PHE A 283 15.64 5.56 19.41
CA PHE A 283 16.69 4.84 20.13
C PHE A 283 18.04 5.52 20.04
N GLY A 284 18.33 6.26 18.94
CA GLY A 284 19.51 7.11 18.82
C GLY A 284 19.47 8.25 19.83
N SER A 285 18.35 8.98 19.95
CA SER A 285 18.17 10.03 20.97
C SER A 285 18.31 9.45 22.39
N MET A 286 17.69 8.31 22.65
CA MET A 286 17.82 7.61 23.93
C MET A 286 19.28 7.26 24.23
N ALA A 287 20.03 6.75 23.24
CA ALA A 287 21.44 6.40 23.39
C ALA A 287 22.30 7.65 23.68
N VAL A 288 22.08 8.74 22.94
CA VAL A 288 22.77 10.02 23.14
C VAL A 288 22.52 10.57 24.55
N ILE A 289 21.24 10.61 24.99
CA ILE A 289 20.88 11.09 26.33
C ILE A 289 21.56 10.24 27.42
N ARG A 290 21.58 8.91 27.24
CA ARG A 290 22.22 7.99 28.18
C ARG A 290 23.74 8.16 28.18
N PHE A 291 24.35 8.37 27.02
CA PHE A 291 25.79 8.62 26.90
C PHE A 291 26.18 9.89 27.67
N PHE A 292 25.52 11.03 27.43
CA PHE A 292 25.77 12.26 28.16
C PHE A 292 25.43 12.17 29.66
N GLY A 293 24.35 11.48 29.98
CA GLY A 293 23.98 11.23 31.38
C GLY A 293 25.00 10.38 32.12
N ALA A 294 25.67 9.44 31.46
CA ALA A 294 26.71 8.60 32.03
C ALA A 294 28.01 9.38 32.36
N LEU A 295 28.23 10.55 31.73
CA LEU A 295 29.34 11.46 32.08
C LEU A 295 29.18 12.10 33.47
N PHE A 296 27.98 12.04 34.07
CA PHE A 296 27.67 12.56 35.40
C PHE A 296 27.21 11.45 36.35
N PRO A 297 28.06 10.51 36.77
CA PRO A 297 27.67 9.29 37.47
C PRO A 297 27.04 9.56 38.85
N SER A 298 27.40 10.63 39.52
CA SER A 298 26.81 11.03 40.83
C SER A 298 25.34 11.40 40.76
N ARG A 299 24.85 11.85 39.60
CA ARG A 299 23.44 12.15 39.36
C ARG A 299 22.70 10.97 38.67
N SER A 300 23.36 10.24 37.78
CA SER A 300 22.78 9.15 37.04
C SER A 300 22.42 7.93 37.90
N SER A 301 23.16 7.72 39.01
CA SER A 301 22.85 6.61 39.96
C SER A 301 21.63 6.85 40.83
N ARG A 302 21.22 8.11 41.04
CA ARG A 302 20.02 8.46 41.83
C ARG A 302 18.72 8.44 41.02
N PHE A 303 18.80 8.52 39.70
CA PHE A 303 17.64 8.58 38.81
C PHE A 303 17.63 7.38 37.88
N ALA A 304 16.46 6.88 37.57
CA ALA A 304 16.26 5.85 36.55
C ALA A 304 16.48 6.44 35.13
N LEU A 305 17.74 6.83 34.84
CA LEU A 305 18.14 7.56 33.63
C LEU A 305 17.58 6.92 32.34
N HIS A 306 17.51 5.59 32.30
CA HIS A 306 16.95 4.88 31.15
C HIS A 306 15.46 5.18 30.91
N LYS A 307 14.67 5.44 31.98
CA LYS A 307 13.25 5.78 31.87
C LYS A 307 13.06 7.22 31.40
N TYR A 308 13.82 8.16 31.95
CA TYR A 308 13.79 9.55 31.48
C TYR A 308 14.27 9.68 30.03
N ALA A 309 15.36 8.99 29.69
CA ALA A 309 15.85 8.96 28.32
C ALA A 309 14.80 8.38 27.34
N ALA A 310 14.04 7.38 27.76
CA ALA A 310 12.95 6.82 26.97
C ALA A 310 11.80 7.81 26.77
N ILE A 311 11.40 8.57 27.80
CA ILE A 311 10.35 9.58 27.69
C ILE A 311 10.80 10.72 26.75
N ILE A 312 12.02 11.25 26.92
CA ILE A 312 12.53 12.31 26.07
C ILE A 312 12.63 11.83 24.61
N ALA A 313 13.13 10.62 24.39
CA ALA A 313 13.18 10.00 23.07
C ALA A 313 11.79 9.85 22.43
N ALA A 314 10.76 9.55 23.23
CA ALA A 314 9.37 9.49 22.79
C ALA A 314 8.88 10.88 22.34
N ILE A 315 9.20 11.93 23.07
CA ILE A 315 8.85 13.32 22.71
C ILE A 315 9.53 13.70 21.39
N ILE A 316 10.85 13.45 21.26
CA ILE A 316 11.62 13.72 20.03
C ILE A 316 11.03 12.96 18.84
N GLY A 317 10.70 11.67 19.03
CA GLY A 317 10.04 10.86 18.00
C GLY A 317 8.66 11.41 17.60
N GLY A 318 7.86 11.89 18.58
CA GLY A 318 6.58 12.55 18.34
C GLY A 318 6.72 13.83 17.54
N CYS A 319 7.69 14.68 17.89
CA CYS A 319 8.02 15.89 17.12
C CYS A 319 8.40 15.55 15.68
N TYR A 320 9.23 14.52 15.48
CA TYR A 320 9.59 14.08 14.15
C TYR A 320 8.40 13.56 13.33
N VAL A 321 7.47 12.83 13.93
CA VAL A 321 6.23 12.41 13.25
C VAL A 321 5.44 13.62 12.78
N LEU A 322 5.28 14.64 13.61
CA LEU A 322 4.58 15.88 13.23
C LEU A 322 5.31 16.60 12.09
N MET A 323 6.62 16.75 12.20
CA MET A 323 7.46 17.35 11.17
C MET A 323 7.42 16.60 9.84
N SER A 324 7.31 15.29 9.89
CA SER A 324 7.22 14.44 8.70
C SER A 324 5.82 14.39 8.05
N GLY A 325 4.86 15.14 8.58
CA GLY A 325 3.48 15.16 8.10
C GLY A 325 2.68 13.93 8.47
N ALA A 326 3.09 13.23 9.53
CA ALA A 326 2.39 12.08 10.10
C ALA A 326 2.00 11.00 9.07
N PRO A 327 2.90 10.58 8.14
CA PRO A 327 2.54 9.53 7.19
C PRO A 327 2.20 8.24 7.94
N VAL A 328 1.27 7.46 7.41
CA VAL A 328 0.76 6.22 8.05
C VAL A 328 1.89 5.27 8.46
N SER A 329 3.00 5.22 7.70
CA SER A 329 4.19 4.43 8.04
C SER A 329 4.89 4.93 9.30
N ALA A 330 5.06 6.24 9.45
CA ALA A 330 5.69 6.86 10.62
C ALA A 330 4.82 6.72 11.87
N LEU A 331 3.51 6.97 11.75
CA LEU A 331 2.55 6.79 12.85
C LEU A 331 2.57 5.36 13.42
N ARG A 332 2.61 4.34 12.56
CA ARG A 332 2.71 2.94 13.02
C ARG A 332 4.03 2.65 13.69
N ALA A 333 5.14 3.11 13.09
CA ALA A 333 6.46 2.91 13.68
C ALA A 333 6.59 3.62 15.03
N PHE A 334 6.03 4.82 15.14
CA PHE A 334 5.95 5.55 16.39
C PHE A 334 5.07 4.83 17.42
N GLY A 335 3.90 4.31 17.04
CA GLY A 335 3.05 3.51 17.91
C GLY A 335 3.77 2.26 18.44
N MET A 336 4.55 1.57 17.60
CA MET A 336 5.39 0.45 18.04
C MET A 336 6.51 0.92 18.99
N ALA A 337 7.16 2.05 18.69
CA ALA A 337 8.18 2.64 19.57
C ALA A 337 7.58 3.04 20.93
N MET A 338 6.35 3.57 20.95
CA MET A 338 5.64 3.88 22.21
C MET A 338 5.38 2.63 23.06
N LEU A 339 5.02 1.50 22.46
CA LEU A 339 4.89 0.24 23.20
C LEU A 339 6.22 -0.22 23.79
N VAL A 340 7.34 0.00 23.07
CA VAL A 340 8.68 -0.26 23.60
C VAL A 340 9.00 0.67 24.76
N VAL A 341 8.71 1.96 24.65
CA VAL A 341 8.89 2.93 25.74
C VAL A 341 8.05 2.54 26.96
N LEU A 342 6.78 2.20 26.77
CA LEU A 342 5.92 1.73 27.84
C LEU A 342 6.47 0.45 28.51
N ALA A 343 7.00 -0.49 27.72
CA ALA A 343 7.63 -1.68 28.27
C ALA A 343 8.87 -1.34 29.12
N ILE A 344 9.72 -0.39 28.67
CA ILE A 344 10.87 0.11 29.44
C ILE A 344 10.42 0.75 30.74
N LEU A 345 9.38 1.60 30.72
CA LEU A 345 8.86 2.26 31.90
C LEU A 345 8.34 1.28 32.96
N HIS A 346 7.79 0.15 32.51
CA HIS A 346 7.27 -0.91 33.38
C HIS A 346 8.27 -2.06 33.61
N ASP A 347 9.53 -1.88 33.27
CA ASP A 347 10.61 -2.89 33.40
C ASP A 347 10.25 -4.24 32.75
N ARG A 348 9.58 -4.20 31.58
CA ARG A 348 9.17 -5.37 30.79
C ARG A 348 10.05 -5.56 29.55
N MET A 349 10.13 -6.78 29.07
CA MET A 349 10.80 -7.07 27.80
C MET A 349 10.06 -6.40 26.63
N ALA A 350 10.77 -5.54 25.91
CA ALA A 350 10.20 -4.67 24.87
C ALA A 350 10.03 -5.39 23.52
N LEU A 351 11.02 -6.19 23.09
CA LEU A 351 11.04 -6.85 21.78
C LEU A 351 10.47 -8.26 21.89
N THR A 352 9.16 -8.39 21.85
CA THR A 352 8.46 -9.67 21.87
C THR A 352 7.39 -9.75 20.80
N LEU A 353 7.12 -10.94 20.28
CA LEU A 353 6.03 -11.18 19.31
C LEU A 353 4.66 -10.76 19.88
N ARG A 354 4.49 -10.85 21.21
CA ARG A 354 3.30 -10.36 21.90
C ARG A 354 3.09 -8.86 21.69
N ASN A 355 4.15 -8.06 21.79
CA ASN A 355 4.07 -6.61 21.62
C ASN A 355 3.78 -6.24 20.15
N VAL A 356 4.31 -7.00 19.19
CA VAL A 356 3.95 -6.86 17.77
C VAL A 356 2.46 -7.13 17.55
N CYS A 357 1.90 -8.18 18.18
CA CYS A 357 0.46 -8.48 18.11
C CYS A 357 -0.37 -7.37 18.74
N LEU A 358 0.02 -6.85 19.89
CA LEU A 358 -0.69 -5.73 20.56
C LEU A 358 -0.68 -4.46 19.70
N ALA A 359 0.45 -4.16 19.04
CA ALA A 359 0.52 -3.06 18.08
C ALA A 359 -0.42 -3.25 16.90
N ALA A 360 -0.48 -4.47 16.35
CA ALA A 360 -1.39 -4.81 15.27
C ALA A 360 -2.86 -4.65 15.70
N PHE A 361 -3.23 -5.16 16.89
CA PHE A 361 -4.56 -4.98 17.46
C PHE A 361 -4.93 -3.50 17.60
N ALA A 362 -4.05 -2.70 18.22
CA ALA A 362 -4.31 -1.28 18.43
C ALA A 362 -4.56 -0.57 17.10
N ILE A 363 -3.68 -0.77 16.09
CA ILE A 363 -3.84 -0.13 14.78
C ILE A 363 -5.12 -0.58 14.09
N LEU A 364 -5.44 -1.88 14.10
CA LEU A 364 -6.63 -2.41 13.45
C LEU A 364 -7.92 -2.07 14.19
N ALA A 365 -7.87 -1.82 15.50
CA ALA A 365 -9.02 -1.34 16.26
C ALA A 365 -9.43 0.08 15.85
N PHE A 366 -8.45 0.96 15.58
CA PHE A 366 -8.71 2.32 15.11
C PHE A 366 -8.93 2.40 13.60
N ASN A 367 -8.27 1.54 12.82
CA ASN A 367 -8.36 1.55 11.37
C ASN A 367 -8.35 0.11 10.80
N PRO A 368 -9.49 -0.60 10.80
CA PRO A 368 -9.61 -1.95 10.26
C PRO A 368 -9.18 -2.09 8.79
N VAL A 369 -9.43 -1.08 7.95
CA VAL A 369 -9.05 -1.08 6.54
C VAL A 369 -7.52 -1.08 6.35
N ALA A 370 -6.75 -0.68 7.35
CA ALA A 370 -5.29 -0.74 7.30
C ALA A 370 -4.78 -2.16 7.01
N LEU A 371 -5.51 -3.22 7.39
CA LEU A 371 -5.18 -4.62 7.12
C LEU A 371 -4.90 -4.90 5.64
N PHE A 372 -5.60 -4.21 4.72
CA PHE A 372 -5.48 -4.39 3.27
C PHE A 372 -4.47 -3.45 2.62
N THR A 373 -3.78 -2.63 3.39
CA THR A 373 -2.77 -1.69 2.86
C THR A 373 -1.40 -2.35 2.77
N ALA A 374 -0.67 -2.09 1.68
CA ALA A 374 0.72 -2.51 1.53
C ALA A 374 1.57 -2.11 2.74
N SER A 375 1.35 -0.90 3.23
CA SER A 375 2.08 -0.31 4.34
C SER A 375 1.93 -1.11 5.64
N PHE A 376 0.73 -1.62 5.96
CA PHE A 376 0.51 -2.48 7.13
C PHE A 376 1.15 -3.86 6.92
N GLN A 377 0.82 -4.52 5.81
CA GLN A 377 1.24 -5.89 5.54
C GLN A 377 2.76 -6.04 5.48
N LEU A 378 3.45 -5.17 4.74
CA LEU A 378 4.92 -5.19 4.65
C LEU A 378 5.60 -4.91 5.99
N SER A 379 5.11 -3.91 6.73
CA SER A 379 5.70 -3.54 8.02
C SER A 379 5.55 -4.65 9.06
N PHE A 380 4.33 -5.20 9.21
CA PHE A 380 4.11 -6.26 10.21
C PHE A 380 4.75 -7.58 9.81
N ALA A 381 4.80 -7.94 8.53
CA ALA A 381 5.51 -9.11 8.05
C ALA A 381 7.01 -9.03 8.37
N ALA A 382 7.65 -7.90 8.03
CA ALA A 382 9.07 -7.66 8.33
C ALA A 382 9.33 -7.66 9.85
N THR A 383 8.56 -6.91 10.62
CA THR A 383 8.78 -6.81 12.08
C THR A 383 8.55 -8.14 12.77
N ALA A 384 7.49 -8.87 12.41
CA ALA A 384 7.18 -10.16 13.02
C ALA A 384 8.30 -11.19 12.79
N ILE A 385 8.79 -11.32 11.55
CA ILE A 385 9.85 -12.28 11.24
C ILE A 385 11.17 -11.93 11.95
N LEU A 386 11.51 -10.63 12.05
CA LEU A 386 12.71 -10.19 12.75
C LEU A 386 12.61 -10.43 14.26
N VAL A 387 11.45 -10.20 14.87
CA VAL A 387 11.23 -10.48 16.31
C VAL A 387 11.24 -11.98 16.57
N ILE A 388 10.63 -12.81 15.71
CA ILE A 388 10.67 -14.27 15.79
C ILE A 388 12.13 -14.78 15.72
N TRP A 389 12.92 -14.23 14.80
CA TRP A 389 14.34 -14.57 14.68
C TRP A 389 15.12 -14.13 15.91
N TYR A 390 14.90 -12.90 16.41
CA TYR A 390 15.54 -12.37 17.61
C TYR A 390 15.24 -13.24 18.85
N GLU A 391 13.96 -13.54 19.11
CA GLU A 391 13.55 -14.43 20.21
C GLU A 391 14.19 -15.82 20.11
N SER A 392 14.20 -16.38 18.89
CA SER A 392 14.82 -17.69 18.64
C SER A 392 16.33 -17.68 18.90
N ARG A 393 16.97 -16.55 18.57
CA ARG A 393 18.41 -16.36 18.77
C ARG A 393 18.74 -16.16 20.24
N ALA A 394 17.96 -15.34 20.95
CA ALA A 394 18.15 -15.10 22.38
C ALA A 394 18.08 -16.40 23.20
N ARG A 395 17.20 -17.34 22.82
CA ARG A 395 17.06 -18.64 23.47
C ARG A 395 18.25 -19.61 23.21
N ARG A 396 19.01 -19.42 22.11
CA ARG A 396 20.14 -20.30 21.73
C ARG A 396 21.49 -19.85 22.31
N GLY A 397 21.51 -18.68 22.97
CA GLY A 397 22.74 -18.06 23.47
C GLY A 397 23.61 -17.41 22.37
N PRO A 398 24.75 -16.84 22.75
CA PRO A 398 25.65 -16.16 21.83
C PRO A 398 26.20 -17.06 20.75
N ALA A 399 26.32 -16.57 19.51
CA ALA A 399 26.96 -17.30 18.44
C ALA A 399 28.43 -17.53 18.76
N LYS A 400 28.93 -18.72 18.42
CA LYS A 400 30.36 -19.08 18.52
C LYS A 400 31.25 -18.36 17.48
N TRP A 401 30.72 -17.43 16.73
CA TRP A 401 31.42 -16.69 15.68
C TRP A 401 32.27 -15.58 16.25
N HIS A 402 33.37 -15.28 15.57
CA HIS A 402 34.19 -14.13 15.89
C HIS A 402 33.36 -12.82 15.88
N TRP A 403 33.66 -11.91 16.76
CA TRP A 403 32.85 -10.67 16.91
C TRP A 403 32.71 -9.86 15.61
N SER A 404 33.77 -9.82 14.78
CA SER A 404 33.77 -9.11 13.49
C SER A 404 32.79 -9.67 12.47
N LEU A 405 32.45 -10.97 12.54
CA LEU A 405 31.48 -11.63 11.64
C LEU A 405 30.06 -11.57 12.17
N ARG A 406 29.86 -11.33 13.46
CA ARG A 406 28.50 -11.32 14.07
C ARG A 406 27.60 -10.25 13.47
N TYR A 407 28.11 -9.02 13.31
CA TYR A 407 27.33 -7.89 12.76
C TYR A 407 26.98 -8.10 11.27
N PRO A 408 27.94 -8.36 10.36
CA PRO A 408 27.62 -8.63 8.95
C PRO A 408 26.63 -9.79 8.77
N MET A 409 26.84 -10.89 9.47
CA MET A 409 25.97 -12.06 9.37
C MET A 409 24.57 -11.82 9.93
N ALA A 410 24.44 -11.01 10.99
CA ALA A 410 23.15 -10.59 11.48
C ALA A 410 22.43 -9.72 10.44
N LEU A 411 23.13 -8.75 9.84
CA LEU A 411 22.59 -7.85 8.82
C LEU A 411 22.13 -8.63 7.58
N ILE A 412 22.95 -9.56 7.07
CA ILE A 412 22.60 -10.44 5.94
C ILE A 412 21.36 -11.27 6.29
N THR A 413 21.34 -11.91 7.46
CA THR A 413 20.21 -12.75 7.88
C THR A 413 18.94 -11.94 8.05
N MET A 414 18.99 -10.77 8.69
CA MET A 414 17.83 -9.90 8.87
C MET A 414 17.31 -9.39 7.52
N SER A 415 18.18 -8.96 6.62
CA SER A 415 17.81 -8.50 5.27
C SER A 415 17.17 -9.62 4.47
N PHE A 416 17.73 -10.83 4.50
CA PHE A 416 17.18 -12.00 3.82
C PHE A 416 15.80 -12.39 4.37
N LEU A 417 15.65 -12.51 5.68
CA LEU A 417 14.39 -12.87 6.31
C LEU A 417 13.29 -11.82 6.03
N SER A 418 13.64 -10.54 6.13
CA SER A 418 12.71 -9.46 5.80
C SER A 418 12.29 -9.50 4.34
N ALA A 419 13.23 -9.68 3.41
CA ALA A 419 12.94 -9.80 1.99
C ALA A 419 12.00 -10.97 1.70
N MET A 420 12.27 -12.14 2.25
CA MET A 420 11.42 -13.33 2.09
C MET A 420 10.02 -13.14 2.67
N ALA A 421 9.90 -12.53 3.84
CA ALA A 421 8.60 -12.30 4.48
C ALA A 421 7.76 -11.23 3.74
N THR A 422 8.41 -10.25 3.12
CA THR A 422 7.73 -9.14 2.44
C THR A 422 7.49 -9.39 0.95
N ALA A 423 8.25 -10.27 0.30
CA ALA A 423 8.16 -10.53 -1.14
C ALA A 423 6.73 -10.89 -1.64
N PRO A 424 5.95 -11.76 -0.98
CA PRO A 424 4.59 -12.08 -1.44
C PRO A 424 3.66 -10.86 -1.40
N PHE A 425 3.82 -10.00 -0.39
CA PHE A 425 3.03 -8.77 -0.26
C PHE A 425 3.48 -7.70 -1.26
N ALA A 426 4.80 -7.58 -1.50
CA ALA A 426 5.34 -6.68 -2.51
C ALA A 426 4.85 -7.09 -3.92
N ALA A 427 4.89 -8.36 -4.26
CA ALA A 427 4.34 -8.90 -5.49
C ALA A 427 2.83 -8.63 -5.61
N GLN A 428 2.05 -8.75 -4.50
CA GLN A 428 0.61 -8.50 -4.51
C GLN A 428 0.27 -7.03 -4.77
N HIS A 429 1.03 -6.10 -4.20
CA HIS A 429 0.71 -4.66 -4.24
C HIS A 429 1.40 -3.91 -5.37
N PHE A 430 2.61 -4.32 -5.73
CA PHE A 430 3.46 -3.59 -6.67
C PHE A 430 3.80 -4.38 -7.94
N GLY A 431 3.51 -5.70 -7.97
CA GLY A 431 3.83 -6.56 -9.11
C GLY A 431 5.33 -6.72 -9.36
N THR A 432 6.15 -6.45 -8.35
CA THR A 432 7.61 -6.51 -8.48
C THR A 432 8.23 -7.24 -7.29
N VAL A 433 9.30 -7.95 -7.58
CA VAL A 433 10.22 -8.51 -6.59
C VAL A 433 11.61 -8.02 -6.93
N THR A 434 12.40 -7.67 -5.93
CA THR A 434 13.74 -7.11 -6.08
C THR A 434 14.79 -8.06 -5.51
N PRO A 435 15.28 -9.04 -6.29
CA PRO A 435 16.24 -10.03 -5.80
C PRO A 435 17.53 -9.38 -5.27
N TRP A 436 17.99 -8.33 -5.93
CA TRP A 436 19.19 -7.56 -5.55
C TRP A 436 19.01 -6.66 -4.34
N GLY A 437 17.76 -6.50 -3.87
CA GLY A 437 17.47 -5.73 -2.66
C GLY A 437 18.21 -6.22 -1.41
N LEU A 438 18.59 -7.51 -1.36
CA LEU A 438 19.45 -8.03 -0.31
C LEU A 438 20.82 -7.33 -0.29
N VAL A 439 21.47 -7.24 -1.45
CA VAL A 439 22.78 -6.58 -1.60
C VAL A 439 22.65 -5.09 -1.33
N ALA A 440 21.62 -4.47 -1.90
CA ALA A 440 21.31 -3.05 -1.69
C ALA A 440 21.17 -2.70 -0.20
N ASN A 441 20.48 -3.55 0.57
CA ASN A 441 20.23 -3.33 2.00
C ASN A 441 21.48 -3.51 2.87
N ILE A 442 22.40 -4.41 2.50
CA ILE A 442 23.65 -4.62 3.25
C ILE A 442 24.49 -3.33 3.28
N ILE A 443 24.45 -2.53 2.22
CA ILE A 443 25.18 -1.27 2.13
C ILE A 443 24.26 -0.08 2.50
N GLY A 444 23.05 -0.03 1.96
CA GLY A 444 22.14 1.10 2.10
C GLY A 444 21.62 1.31 3.52
N ILE A 445 21.36 0.23 4.28
CA ILE A 445 20.89 0.35 5.68
C ILE A 445 21.98 0.94 6.59
N PRO A 446 23.24 0.46 6.62
CA PRO A 446 24.30 1.10 7.38
C PRO A 446 24.58 2.55 6.93
N LEU A 447 24.62 2.81 5.63
CA LEU A 447 24.82 4.16 5.10
C LEU A 447 23.73 5.12 5.58
N THR A 448 22.46 4.69 5.51
CA THR A 448 21.34 5.49 6.00
C THR A 448 21.38 5.64 7.52
N GLY A 449 21.66 4.56 8.26
CA GLY A 449 21.58 4.53 9.72
C GLY A 449 22.75 5.21 10.42
N LEU A 450 23.98 5.07 9.92
CA LEU A 450 25.20 5.56 10.57
C LEU A 450 25.68 6.90 10.01
N TRP A 451 25.26 7.25 8.80
CA TRP A 451 25.69 8.50 8.15
C TRP A 451 24.51 9.42 7.89
N ILE A 452 23.60 9.06 6.99
CA ILE A 452 22.57 9.97 6.47
C ILE A 452 21.65 10.48 7.59
N MET A 453 21.11 9.60 8.43
CA MET A 453 20.17 10.02 9.47
C MET A 453 20.80 10.82 10.59
N PRO A 454 21.98 10.46 11.17
CA PRO A 454 22.65 11.30 12.14
C PRO A 454 23.04 12.69 11.58
N VAL A 455 23.61 12.74 10.37
CA VAL A 455 23.95 14.01 9.70
C VAL A 455 22.68 14.81 9.38
N GLY A 456 21.60 14.17 8.95
CA GLY A 456 20.30 14.81 8.70
C GLY A 456 19.69 15.43 9.97
N MET A 457 19.82 14.79 11.13
CA MET A 457 19.41 15.38 12.41
C MET A 457 20.24 16.61 12.74
N VAL A 458 21.58 16.55 12.56
CA VAL A 458 22.46 17.70 12.76
C VAL A 458 22.12 18.82 11.78
N LEU A 459 21.87 18.49 10.50
CA LEU A 459 21.46 19.46 9.47
C LEU A 459 20.15 20.16 9.87
N THR A 460 19.14 19.41 10.33
CA THR A 460 17.87 19.98 10.76
C THR A 460 18.04 20.94 11.95
N ILE A 461 18.93 20.63 12.88
CA ILE A 461 19.21 21.50 14.02
C ILE A 461 20.03 22.71 13.56
N SER A 462 21.06 22.55 12.71
CA SER A 462 21.93 23.62 12.23
C SER A 462 21.18 24.67 11.40
N THR A 463 20.09 24.28 10.71
CA THR A 463 19.21 25.21 9.99
C THR A 463 18.58 26.25 10.92
N LEU A 464 18.31 25.92 12.19
CA LEU A 464 17.78 26.86 13.17
C LEU A 464 18.77 28.00 13.49
N PHE A 465 20.06 27.77 13.26
CA PHE A 465 21.16 28.70 13.50
C PHE A 465 21.76 29.28 12.22
N GLY A 466 21.21 28.95 11.03
CA GLY A 466 21.77 29.38 9.74
C GLY A 466 23.12 28.74 9.40
N LEU A 467 23.46 27.59 10.02
CA LEU A 467 24.75 26.90 9.87
C LEU A 467 24.61 25.61 8.99
N ASP A 468 23.48 25.43 8.33
CA ASP A 468 23.17 24.26 7.50
C ASP A 468 24.10 24.12 6.29
N TRP A 469 24.58 25.22 5.73
CA TRP A 469 25.56 25.22 4.64
C TRP A 469 26.88 24.49 4.99
N VAL A 470 27.23 24.43 6.29
CA VAL A 470 28.43 23.72 6.77
C VAL A 470 28.17 22.19 6.75
N VAL A 471 26.96 21.77 7.07
CA VAL A 471 26.57 20.33 7.19
C VAL A 471 26.11 19.77 5.86
N ALA A 472 25.55 20.60 4.98
CA ALA A 472 24.98 20.20 3.69
C ALA A 472 25.95 19.39 2.80
N PRO A 473 27.26 19.71 2.67
CA PRO A 473 28.17 18.89 1.86
C PRO A 473 28.32 17.46 2.39
N LEU A 474 28.34 17.28 3.72
CA LEU A 474 28.42 15.95 4.33
C LEU A 474 27.15 15.15 4.13
N MET A 475 25.99 15.81 4.18
CA MET A 475 24.69 15.20 3.87
C MET A 475 24.62 14.80 2.39
N THR A 476 25.01 15.71 1.48
CA THR A 476 25.06 15.48 0.04
C THR A 476 25.90 14.25 -0.30
N ALA A 477 27.11 14.13 0.25
CA ALA A 477 27.99 12.99 -0.01
C ALA A 477 27.34 11.65 0.40
N GLY A 478 26.62 11.60 1.52
CA GLY A 478 25.89 10.40 1.94
C GLY A 478 24.72 10.06 1.02
N LEU A 479 23.98 11.08 0.58
CA LEU A 479 22.82 10.92 -0.30
C LEU A 479 23.22 10.55 -1.72
N ASP A 480 24.28 11.12 -2.25
CA ASP A 480 24.86 10.76 -3.55
C ASP A 480 25.35 9.31 -3.52
N GLY A 481 26.04 8.91 -2.43
CA GLY A 481 26.44 7.52 -2.24
C GLY A 481 25.24 6.55 -2.26
N LEU A 482 24.12 6.94 -1.63
CA LEU A 482 22.89 6.14 -1.63
C LEU A 482 22.24 6.10 -3.03
N TYR A 483 22.26 7.22 -3.77
CA TYR A 483 21.74 7.30 -5.13
C TYR A 483 22.59 6.46 -6.09
N TYR A 484 23.91 6.57 -6.06
CA TYR A 484 24.81 5.76 -6.88
C TYR A 484 24.67 4.27 -6.61
N LEU A 485 24.49 3.89 -5.34
CA LEU A 485 24.18 2.50 -4.98
C LEU A 485 22.87 2.02 -5.63
N ALA A 486 21.83 2.86 -5.57
CA ALA A 486 20.53 2.53 -6.17
C ALA A 486 20.63 2.40 -7.69
N ASP A 487 21.32 3.34 -8.32
CA ASP A 487 21.56 3.35 -9.77
C ASP A 487 22.35 2.13 -10.25
N TRP A 488 23.46 1.84 -9.57
CA TRP A 488 24.31 0.69 -9.89
C TRP A 488 23.55 -0.63 -9.82
N ILE A 489 22.75 -0.84 -8.76
CA ILE A 489 21.98 -2.08 -8.59
C ILE A 489 20.79 -2.12 -9.54
N ALA A 490 20.15 -0.99 -9.85
CA ALA A 490 19.07 -0.94 -10.84
C ALA A 490 19.51 -1.34 -12.25
N GLY A 491 20.80 -1.23 -12.55
CA GLY A 491 21.41 -1.70 -13.82
C GLY A 491 21.60 -3.22 -13.92
N PHE A 492 21.40 -3.98 -12.84
CA PHE A 492 21.60 -5.43 -12.87
C PHE A 492 20.41 -6.17 -13.55
N PRO A 493 20.67 -7.33 -14.18
CA PRO A 493 19.60 -8.17 -14.70
C PRO A 493 18.59 -8.54 -13.60
N LEU A 494 17.31 -8.53 -13.92
CA LEU A 494 16.21 -8.80 -13.00
C LEU A 494 16.11 -7.81 -11.81
N ALA A 495 16.77 -6.66 -11.85
CA ALA A 495 16.45 -5.56 -10.95
C ALA A 495 15.00 -5.14 -11.22
N GLY A 496 14.17 -5.06 -10.16
CA GLY A 496 12.75 -4.75 -10.33
C GLY A 496 11.98 -5.81 -11.13
N TRP A 497 12.26 -7.09 -10.95
CA TRP A 497 11.61 -8.18 -11.66
C TRP A 497 10.09 -8.13 -11.53
N LYS A 498 9.38 -7.99 -12.66
CA LYS A 498 7.93 -7.99 -12.73
C LYS A 498 7.41 -9.41 -12.52
N VAL A 499 6.46 -9.56 -11.59
CA VAL A 499 5.85 -10.85 -11.26
C VAL A 499 4.34 -10.70 -11.11
N ALA A 500 3.60 -11.71 -11.56
CA ALA A 500 2.16 -11.74 -11.34
C ALA A 500 1.85 -11.85 -9.83
N PRO A 501 0.83 -11.14 -9.31
CA PRO A 501 0.51 -11.15 -7.89
C PRO A 501 0.07 -12.53 -7.41
N PRO A 502 0.44 -12.97 -6.18
CA PRO A 502 0.08 -14.28 -5.65
C PRO A 502 -1.42 -14.52 -5.50
N GLY A 503 -2.17 -13.44 -5.33
CA GLY A 503 -3.59 -13.49 -5.00
C GLY A 503 -3.85 -13.76 -3.52
N TYR A 504 -5.03 -13.36 -3.07
CA TYR A 504 -5.38 -13.42 -1.64
C TYR A 504 -5.41 -14.85 -1.08
N SER A 505 -5.80 -15.86 -1.87
CA SER A 505 -5.80 -17.27 -1.44
C SER A 505 -4.41 -17.76 -1.08
N ALA A 506 -3.41 -17.54 -1.94
CA ALA A 506 -2.03 -17.90 -1.66
C ALA A 506 -1.49 -17.16 -0.43
N LEU A 507 -1.75 -15.85 -0.33
CA LEU A 507 -1.34 -15.04 0.82
C LEU A 507 -1.96 -15.54 2.14
N VAL A 508 -3.25 -15.83 2.16
CA VAL A 508 -3.93 -16.37 3.35
C VAL A 508 -3.30 -17.68 3.78
N VAL A 509 -3.03 -18.61 2.84
CA VAL A 509 -2.38 -19.89 3.16
C VAL A 509 -0.97 -19.67 3.71
N MET A 510 -0.16 -18.79 3.11
CA MET A 510 1.19 -18.47 3.60
C MET A 510 1.15 -17.85 5.00
N VAL A 511 0.31 -16.84 5.22
CA VAL A 511 0.18 -16.17 6.52
C VAL A 511 -0.29 -17.16 7.59
N THR A 512 -1.30 -17.97 7.29
CA THR A 512 -1.78 -19.03 8.18
C THR A 512 -0.66 -20.02 8.49
N GLY A 513 0.13 -20.40 7.49
CA GLY A 513 1.30 -21.29 7.66
C GLY A 513 2.34 -20.70 8.62
N VAL A 514 2.70 -19.43 8.45
CA VAL A 514 3.61 -18.74 9.36
C VAL A 514 3.04 -18.72 10.78
N MET A 515 1.76 -18.37 10.94
CA MET A 515 1.12 -18.33 12.26
C MET A 515 1.08 -19.70 12.92
N ILE A 516 0.72 -20.76 12.20
CA ILE A 516 0.70 -22.14 12.71
C ILE A 516 2.11 -22.58 13.12
N SER A 517 3.14 -22.23 12.32
CA SER A 517 4.53 -22.55 12.67
C SER A 517 4.99 -21.91 13.98
N GLN A 518 4.39 -20.78 14.36
CA GLN A 518 4.69 -20.09 15.61
C GLN A 518 3.81 -20.56 16.78
N LEU A 519 2.61 -21.03 16.52
CA LEU A 519 1.67 -21.48 17.55
C LEU A 519 1.97 -22.88 18.07
N LEU A 520 2.35 -23.80 17.18
CA LEU A 520 2.51 -25.20 17.54
C LEU A 520 3.91 -25.51 18.07
N ILE A 521 3.98 -26.51 18.96
CA ILE A 521 5.25 -27.09 19.43
C ILE A 521 5.96 -27.83 18.30
N LYS A 522 7.30 -27.97 18.43
CA LYS A 522 8.06 -28.90 17.58
C LYS A 522 7.59 -30.34 17.86
N PRO A 523 7.42 -31.21 16.88
CA PRO A 523 7.63 -31.10 15.42
C PRO A 523 6.45 -30.53 14.63
N MET A 524 5.30 -30.27 15.24
CA MET A 524 4.07 -29.84 14.54
C MET A 524 4.18 -28.46 13.88
N ALA A 525 5.10 -27.61 14.31
CA ALA A 525 5.44 -26.36 13.64
C ALA A 525 5.83 -26.56 12.15
N ARG A 526 6.32 -27.76 11.77
CA ARG A 526 6.62 -28.11 10.37
C ARG A 526 5.39 -28.10 9.47
N ILE A 527 4.19 -28.35 10.02
CA ILE A 527 2.92 -28.25 9.29
C ILE A 527 2.73 -26.81 8.77
N GLY A 528 3.03 -25.83 9.63
CA GLY A 528 2.98 -24.43 9.23
C GLY A 528 3.93 -24.09 8.08
N LEU A 529 5.16 -24.62 8.11
CA LEU A 529 6.12 -24.46 7.01
C LEU A 529 5.63 -25.14 5.73
N GLY A 530 5.01 -26.33 5.84
CA GLY A 530 4.34 -26.99 4.72
C GLY A 530 3.26 -26.12 4.07
N LEU A 531 2.45 -25.45 4.87
CA LEU A 531 1.45 -24.50 4.36
C LEU A 531 2.08 -23.29 3.64
N VAL A 532 3.21 -22.78 4.12
CA VAL A 532 3.94 -21.71 3.42
C VAL A 532 4.40 -22.20 2.03
N VAL A 533 4.93 -23.42 1.94
CA VAL A 533 5.34 -24.04 0.66
C VAL A 533 4.14 -24.26 -0.25
N ILE A 534 3.01 -24.75 0.30
CA ILE A 534 1.77 -24.92 -0.46
C ILE A 534 1.27 -23.57 -1.00
N GLY A 535 1.27 -22.52 -0.19
CA GLY A 535 0.92 -21.17 -0.63
C GLY A 535 1.83 -20.67 -1.75
N GLY A 536 3.14 -20.94 -1.67
CA GLY A 536 4.09 -20.68 -2.75
C GLY A 536 3.78 -21.47 -4.02
N GLY A 537 3.42 -22.75 -3.88
CA GLY A 537 2.96 -23.58 -4.99
C GLY A 537 1.70 -23.05 -5.65
N ILE A 538 0.69 -22.63 -4.86
CA ILE A 538 -0.53 -21.96 -5.36
C ILE A 538 -0.16 -20.71 -6.16
N TRP A 539 0.80 -19.92 -5.68
CA TRP A 539 1.29 -18.75 -6.41
C TRP A 539 1.94 -19.14 -7.75
N ALA A 540 2.84 -20.11 -7.73
CA ALA A 540 3.59 -20.55 -8.91
C ALA A 540 2.71 -21.13 -10.03
N VAL A 541 1.65 -21.87 -9.66
CA VAL A 541 0.72 -22.49 -10.65
C VAL A 541 -0.49 -21.62 -10.97
N ARG A 542 -0.57 -20.42 -10.39
CA ARG A 542 -1.72 -19.54 -10.62
C ARG A 542 -1.82 -19.12 -12.07
N PRO A 543 -2.99 -19.25 -12.72
CA PRO A 543 -3.15 -18.78 -14.09
C PRO A 543 -3.00 -17.26 -14.17
N VAL A 544 -2.09 -16.82 -15.01
CA VAL A 544 -1.92 -15.41 -15.39
C VAL A 544 -2.90 -15.13 -16.53
N PRO A 545 -3.62 -13.99 -16.52
CA PRO A 545 -4.53 -13.66 -17.61
C PRO A 545 -3.76 -13.42 -18.90
N ASP A 546 -4.31 -13.88 -20.01
CA ASP A 546 -3.78 -13.68 -21.37
C ASP A 546 -4.08 -12.26 -21.89
N GLY A 547 -4.88 -11.47 -21.16
CA GLY A 547 -5.14 -10.08 -21.47
C GLY A 547 -6.05 -9.41 -20.43
N VAL A 548 -6.17 -8.10 -20.57
CA VAL A 548 -7.02 -7.24 -19.74
C VAL A 548 -7.82 -6.31 -20.62
N LEU A 549 -9.13 -6.29 -20.42
CA LEU A 549 -10.03 -5.37 -21.09
C LEU A 549 -10.49 -4.30 -20.10
N PHE A 550 -10.14 -3.05 -20.36
CA PHE A 550 -10.61 -1.90 -19.60
C PHE A 550 -11.79 -1.23 -20.31
N ALA A 551 -12.90 -1.08 -19.61
CA ALA A 551 -14.07 -0.35 -20.09
C ALA A 551 -13.95 1.12 -19.66
N VAL A 552 -13.28 1.94 -20.44
CA VAL A 552 -13.08 3.37 -20.17
C VAL A 552 -13.99 4.20 -21.08
N GLY A 553 -15.06 4.75 -20.51
CA GLY A 553 -16.01 5.54 -21.29
C GLY A 553 -16.71 4.73 -22.39
N ARG A 554 -16.70 5.25 -23.63
CA ARG A 554 -17.33 4.58 -24.78
C ARG A 554 -16.35 3.70 -25.59
N THR A 555 -15.06 3.78 -25.31
CA THR A 555 -14.02 3.06 -26.04
C THR A 555 -13.31 2.06 -25.13
N PRO A 556 -13.49 0.75 -25.37
CA PRO A 556 -12.77 -0.27 -24.61
C PRO A 556 -11.27 -0.21 -24.97
N GLN A 557 -10.43 -0.36 -23.95
CA GLN A 557 -8.99 -0.47 -24.10
C GLN A 557 -8.58 -1.91 -23.80
N LEU A 558 -7.94 -2.56 -24.76
CA LEU A 558 -7.52 -3.95 -24.68
C LEU A 558 -6.01 -4.02 -24.51
N VAL A 559 -5.57 -4.73 -23.49
CA VAL A 559 -4.16 -5.05 -23.26
C VAL A 559 -4.01 -6.56 -23.36
N LEU A 560 -3.11 -7.03 -24.20
CA LEU A 560 -2.86 -8.45 -24.43
C LEU A 560 -1.47 -8.82 -23.94
N ALA A 561 -1.35 -9.99 -23.29
CA ALA A 561 -0.11 -10.62 -22.93
C ALA A 561 0.38 -11.50 -24.09
N GLY A 562 1.67 -11.48 -24.38
CA GLY A 562 2.27 -12.28 -25.43
C GLY A 562 3.79 -12.17 -25.39
N THR A 563 4.47 -12.61 -26.46
CA THR A 563 5.92 -12.43 -26.62
C THR A 563 6.32 -10.95 -26.60
N ASN A 564 5.40 -10.08 -27.06
CA ASN A 564 5.45 -8.62 -26.87
C ASN A 564 4.10 -8.18 -26.32
N SER A 565 4.03 -7.85 -25.04
CA SER A 565 2.79 -7.37 -24.41
C SER A 565 2.38 -6.04 -25.05
N MET A 566 1.20 -6.00 -25.63
CA MET A 566 0.75 -4.93 -26.51
C MET A 566 -0.52 -4.27 -25.97
N ALA A 567 -0.55 -2.96 -25.83
CA ALA A 567 -1.76 -2.21 -25.51
C ALA A 567 -2.42 -1.68 -26.81
N LEU A 568 -3.67 -2.08 -27.02
CA LEU A 568 -4.47 -1.66 -28.17
C LEU A 568 -5.57 -0.70 -27.71
N SER A 569 -5.46 0.56 -28.04
CA SER A 569 -6.40 1.60 -27.65
C SER A 569 -6.48 2.70 -28.71
N TYR A 570 -7.66 3.33 -28.86
CA TYR A 570 -7.85 4.53 -29.71
C TYR A 570 -7.22 5.79 -29.12
N ALA A 571 -6.94 5.79 -27.82
CA ALA A 571 -6.23 6.84 -27.11
C ALA A 571 -5.06 6.22 -26.34
N PRO A 572 -3.99 6.96 -26.06
CA PRO A 572 -2.92 6.48 -25.21
C PRO A 572 -3.48 5.91 -23.91
N LEU A 573 -3.02 4.71 -23.54
CA LEU A 573 -3.40 4.10 -22.27
C LEU A 573 -2.90 5.04 -21.16
N SER A 574 -3.75 5.39 -20.20
CA SER A 574 -3.28 6.18 -19.06
C SER A 574 -2.23 5.36 -18.30
N GLU A 575 -1.19 6.02 -17.78
CA GLU A 575 -0.14 5.39 -16.97
C GLU A 575 -0.72 4.51 -15.86
N PHE A 576 -1.82 4.96 -15.25
CA PHE A 576 -2.51 4.21 -14.23
C PHE A 576 -3.09 2.88 -14.73
N LEU A 577 -3.75 2.86 -15.90
CA LEU A 577 -4.31 1.63 -16.47
C LEU A 577 -3.20 0.71 -16.99
N ALA A 578 -2.14 1.26 -17.56
CA ALA A 578 -0.96 0.51 -17.97
C ALA A 578 -0.34 -0.19 -16.74
N SER A 579 -0.10 0.54 -15.67
CA SER A 579 0.45 -0.03 -14.42
C SER A 579 -0.46 -1.11 -13.81
N MET A 580 -1.78 -0.97 -13.94
CA MET A 580 -2.74 -2.00 -13.48
C MET A 580 -2.69 -3.26 -14.36
N GLY A 581 -2.56 -3.11 -15.67
CA GLY A 581 -2.36 -4.21 -16.61
C GLY A 581 -1.04 -4.94 -16.33
N GLU A 582 0.06 -4.20 -16.22
CA GLU A 582 1.39 -4.74 -15.88
C GLU A 582 1.37 -5.51 -14.55
N LEU A 583 0.79 -4.90 -13.50
CA LEU A 583 0.66 -5.53 -12.19
C LEU A 583 -0.08 -6.86 -12.30
N ARG A 584 -1.14 -6.93 -13.09
CA ARG A 584 -1.99 -8.13 -13.17
C ARG A 584 -1.37 -9.24 -14.02
N MET A 585 -0.66 -8.87 -15.10
CA MET A 585 -0.02 -9.82 -16.02
C MET A 585 1.40 -10.19 -15.59
N GLY A 586 2.05 -9.39 -14.74
CA GLY A 586 3.44 -9.59 -14.34
C GLY A 586 4.44 -9.34 -15.47
N GLN A 587 4.08 -8.51 -16.44
CA GLN A 587 4.88 -8.18 -17.62
C GLN A 587 4.81 -6.68 -17.90
N SER A 588 5.87 -6.11 -18.47
CA SER A 588 5.86 -4.74 -18.98
C SER A 588 4.96 -4.62 -20.20
N ILE A 589 4.28 -3.50 -20.36
CA ILE A 589 3.40 -3.23 -21.49
C ILE A 589 4.05 -2.18 -22.36
N GLU A 590 4.34 -2.54 -23.62
CA GLU A 590 4.70 -1.57 -24.63
C GLU A 590 3.46 -1.02 -25.32
N GLN A 591 3.43 0.30 -25.50
CA GLN A 591 2.34 0.96 -26.21
C GLN A 591 2.50 0.73 -27.71
N ALA A 592 1.65 -0.11 -28.30
CA ALA A 592 1.68 -0.36 -29.73
C ALA A 592 1.18 0.85 -30.51
N ASP A 593 1.86 1.16 -31.59
CA ASP A 593 1.38 2.13 -32.56
C ASP A 593 0.11 1.58 -33.23
N LEU A 594 -1.05 2.14 -32.87
CA LEU A 594 -2.35 1.76 -33.42
C LEU A 594 -2.42 1.87 -34.95
N ALA A 595 -1.58 2.73 -35.55
CA ALA A 595 -1.51 2.81 -37.01
C ALA A 595 -1.04 1.49 -37.63
N LYS A 596 -0.17 0.73 -36.94
CA LYS A 596 0.30 -0.59 -37.36
C LYS A 596 -0.76 -1.69 -37.21
N CYS A 597 -1.78 -1.49 -36.37
CA CYS A 597 -2.86 -2.46 -36.13
C CYS A 597 -4.15 -2.11 -36.89
N MET A 598 -4.16 -1.13 -37.79
CA MET A 598 -5.35 -0.77 -38.57
C MET A 598 -5.24 -1.26 -40.00
N PRO A 599 -6.29 -1.90 -40.57
CA PRO A 599 -7.61 -2.21 -39.99
C PRO A 599 -7.63 -3.46 -39.12
N ALA A 600 -6.60 -4.30 -39.14
CA ALA A 600 -6.46 -5.51 -38.33
C ALA A 600 -4.99 -5.86 -38.15
N CYS A 601 -4.63 -6.55 -37.05
CA CYS A 601 -3.32 -7.11 -36.78
C CYS A 601 -3.40 -8.52 -36.20
N LYS A 602 -2.32 -9.29 -36.39
CA LYS A 602 -2.13 -10.60 -35.78
C LYS A 602 -1.43 -10.44 -34.45
N HIS A 603 -1.88 -11.18 -33.43
CA HIS A 603 -1.24 -11.23 -32.13
C HIS A 603 -1.04 -12.68 -31.71
N ASP A 604 0.18 -12.99 -31.24
CA ASP A 604 0.56 -14.32 -30.78
C ASP A 604 0.59 -14.34 -29.25
N PHE A 605 -0.24 -15.21 -28.65
CA PHE A 605 -0.30 -15.41 -27.22
C PHE A 605 0.80 -16.37 -26.75
N SER A 606 1.16 -16.28 -25.48
CA SER A 606 2.22 -17.10 -24.87
C SER A 606 1.98 -18.62 -24.95
N LYS A 607 0.76 -19.05 -25.23
CA LYS A 607 0.37 -20.48 -25.37
C LYS A 607 0.45 -21.02 -26.81
N GLY A 608 1.12 -20.30 -27.73
CA GLY A 608 1.19 -20.70 -29.14
C GLY A 608 -0.14 -20.56 -29.90
N ILE A 609 -1.05 -19.74 -29.39
CA ILE A 609 -2.34 -19.43 -30.00
C ILE A 609 -2.22 -18.05 -30.65
N SER A 610 -2.56 -17.93 -31.92
CA SER A 610 -2.59 -16.66 -32.64
C SER A 610 -4.02 -16.20 -32.89
N ALA A 611 -4.27 -14.90 -32.78
CA ALA A 611 -5.56 -14.30 -33.10
C ALA A 611 -5.42 -13.08 -34.00
N ASN A 612 -6.41 -12.83 -34.83
CA ASN A 612 -6.56 -11.57 -35.54
C ASN A 612 -7.36 -10.58 -34.70
N ILE A 613 -6.81 -9.40 -34.50
CA ILE A 613 -7.47 -8.29 -33.81
C ILE A 613 -7.97 -7.31 -34.86
N VAL A 614 -9.27 -7.12 -34.92
CA VAL A 614 -9.92 -6.30 -35.93
C VAL A 614 -10.56 -5.08 -35.31
N MET A 615 -10.02 -3.90 -35.63
CA MET A 615 -10.47 -2.62 -35.08
C MET A 615 -11.45 -1.87 -36.02
N LYS A 616 -11.48 -2.20 -37.31
CA LYS A 616 -12.40 -1.62 -38.29
C LYS A 616 -13.07 -2.71 -39.12
N ALA A 617 -14.32 -2.48 -39.53
CA ALA A 617 -15.11 -3.45 -40.30
C ALA A 617 -14.44 -3.94 -41.56
N LYS A 618 -13.67 -3.10 -42.25
CA LYS A 618 -12.88 -3.46 -43.47
C LYS A 618 -11.85 -4.56 -43.20
N GLY A 619 -11.30 -4.67 -41.96
CA GLY A 619 -10.33 -5.70 -41.61
C GLY A 619 -10.94 -7.07 -41.37
N LEU A 620 -12.27 -7.17 -41.11
CA LEU A 620 -12.93 -8.41 -40.75
C LEU A 620 -12.88 -9.45 -41.90
N THR A 621 -13.06 -9.01 -43.13
CA THR A 621 -13.01 -9.90 -44.31
C THR A 621 -11.62 -10.50 -44.51
N ALA A 622 -10.57 -9.70 -44.34
CA ALA A 622 -9.18 -10.16 -44.43
C ALA A 622 -8.84 -11.14 -43.30
N ALA A 623 -9.25 -10.81 -42.06
CA ALA A 623 -9.06 -11.67 -40.87
C ALA A 623 -9.79 -13.00 -41.00
N CYS A 624 -10.97 -13.04 -41.64
CA CYS A 624 -11.70 -14.26 -41.90
C CYS A 624 -11.01 -15.19 -42.95
N LYS A 625 -10.19 -14.65 -43.84
CA LYS A 625 -9.45 -15.42 -44.82
C LYS A 625 -8.10 -15.96 -44.33
N ASP A 626 -7.57 -15.39 -43.27
CA ASP A 626 -6.32 -15.82 -42.66
C ASP A 626 -6.47 -17.19 -41.99
N LEU A 627 -5.82 -18.23 -42.49
CA LEU A 627 -5.92 -19.60 -42.00
C LEU A 627 -5.02 -19.90 -40.79
N GLU A 628 -4.03 -19.04 -40.50
CA GLU A 628 -3.01 -19.28 -39.48
C GLU A 628 -3.51 -18.94 -38.08
N THR A 629 -4.50 -18.07 -37.93
CA THR A 629 -5.02 -17.65 -36.62
C THR A 629 -6.18 -18.51 -36.13
N ALA A 630 -6.27 -18.75 -34.82
CA ALA A 630 -7.27 -19.61 -34.22
C ALA A 630 -8.65 -18.92 -34.12
N PHE A 631 -8.70 -17.62 -33.87
CA PHE A 631 -9.94 -16.85 -33.69
C PHE A 631 -9.75 -15.36 -34.03
N ILE A 632 -10.86 -14.61 -34.02
CA ILE A 632 -10.88 -13.18 -34.29
C ILE A 632 -11.45 -12.46 -33.08
N LEU A 633 -10.70 -11.45 -32.58
CA LEU A 633 -11.16 -10.48 -31.60
C LEU A 633 -11.56 -9.18 -32.32
N THR A 634 -12.75 -8.67 -32.08
CA THR A 634 -13.21 -7.44 -32.72
C THR A 634 -14.04 -6.56 -31.78
N ASN A 635 -13.94 -5.26 -31.97
CA ASN A 635 -14.84 -4.30 -31.35
C ASN A 635 -16.01 -3.91 -32.27
N VAL A 636 -16.06 -4.47 -33.47
CA VAL A 636 -17.11 -4.23 -34.47
C VAL A 636 -18.12 -5.36 -34.43
N THR A 637 -19.40 -5.03 -34.49
CA THR A 637 -20.45 -6.05 -34.57
C THR A 637 -20.44 -6.70 -35.96
N PRO A 638 -20.10 -8.00 -36.09
CA PRO A 638 -20.10 -8.67 -37.39
C PRO A 638 -21.52 -8.86 -37.88
N ARG A 639 -21.74 -8.64 -39.16
CA ARG A 639 -23.04 -8.86 -39.80
C ARG A 639 -23.23 -10.34 -40.25
N TYR A 640 -22.11 -11.02 -40.56
CA TYR A 640 -22.08 -12.38 -41.07
C TYR A 640 -20.97 -13.18 -40.41
N PRO A 641 -21.12 -14.53 -40.26
CA PRO A 641 -20.03 -15.40 -39.81
C PRO A 641 -18.90 -15.45 -40.85
N CYS A 642 -17.69 -15.82 -40.42
CA CYS A 642 -16.59 -16.09 -41.32
C CYS A 642 -16.89 -17.34 -42.22
N TYR A 643 -16.60 -17.26 -43.49
CA TYR A 643 -16.64 -18.40 -44.38
C TYR A 643 -15.71 -19.56 -43.96
N SER A 644 -14.61 -19.23 -43.28
CA SER A 644 -13.65 -20.20 -42.73
C SER A 644 -14.13 -20.90 -41.45
N GLY A 645 -15.35 -20.59 -40.95
CA GLY A 645 -15.86 -21.14 -39.71
C GLY A 645 -15.14 -20.65 -38.43
N LYS A 646 -14.23 -19.69 -38.53
CA LYS A 646 -13.49 -19.16 -37.38
C LYS A 646 -14.42 -18.46 -36.38
N PRO A 647 -14.25 -18.69 -35.07
CA PRO A 647 -15.01 -17.99 -34.07
C PRO A 647 -14.63 -16.51 -34.02
N ILE A 648 -15.63 -15.63 -33.97
CA ILE A 648 -15.50 -14.19 -33.83
C ILE A 648 -15.99 -13.79 -32.47
N TYR A 649 -15.11 -13.21 -31.65
CA TYR A 649 -15.45 -12.70 -30.33
C TYR A 649 -15.55 -11.18 -30.36
N ASN A 650 -16.76 -10.64 -30.10
CA ASN A 650 -16.99 -9.21 -30.04
C ASN A 650 -16.69 -8.71 -28.61
N ILE A 651 -15.67 -7.86 -28.50
CA ILE A 651 -15.22 -7.24 -27.25
C ILE A 651 -15.84 -5.86 -27.01
N SER A 652 -16.66 -5.33 -27.92
CA SER A 652 -17.41 -4.10 -27.75
C SER A 652 -18.55 -4.33 -26.78
N GLN A 653 -18.31 -4.27 -25.48
CA GLN A 653 -19.36 -4.44 -24.49
C GLN A 653 -19.85 -3.10 -23.95
N LYS A 654 -21.16 -2.93 -23.93
CA LYS A 654 -21.88 -1.81 -23.31
C LYS A 654 -21.89 -1.86 -21.77
N THR A 655 -21.08 -2.71 -21.14
CA THR A 655 -21.32 -3.17 -19.76
C THR A 655 -20.57 -2.39 -18.69
N GLY A 656 -19.75 -1.41 -18.99
CA GLY A 656 -19.08 -0.60 -17.94
C GLY A 656 -18.15 -1.34 -16.96
N TYR A 657 -17.89 -2.64 -17.20
CA TYR A 657 -17.00 -3.47 -16.35
C TYR A 657 -15.67 -3.72 -17.03
N ASN A 658 -14.61 -3.78 -16.21
CA ASN A 658 -13.29 -4.25 -16.64
C ASN A 658 -13.22 -5.76 -16.51
N TYR A 659 -12.50 -6.43 -17.42
CA TYR A 659 -12.42 -7.88 -17.48
C TYR A 659 -10.97 -8.37 -17.57
N LEU A 660 -10.70 -9.51 -16.90
CA LEU A 660 -9.54 -10.34 -17.17
C LEU A 660 -9.90 -11.34 -18.26
N ILE A 661 -8.99 -11.52 -19.21
CA ILE A 661 -9.15 -12.41 -20.34
C ILE A 661 -8.33 -13.67 -20.11
N PHE A 662 -8.95 -14.83 -20.23
CA PHE A 662 -8.28 -16.13 -20.20
C PHE A 662 -8.65 -16.89 -21.47
N ILE A 663 -7.62 -17.42 -22.15
CA ILE A 663 -7.75 -18.18 -23.38
C ILE A 663 -7.29 -19.61 -23.08
N ASP A 664 -8.17 -20.58 -23.33
CA ASP A 664 -7.85 -21.99 -23.19
C ASP A 664 -8.33 -22.74 -24.44
N LYS A 665 -7.37 -23.18 -25.27
CA LYS A 665 -7.64 -23.81 -26.60
C LYS A 665 -8.59 -22.93 -27.42
N ASN A 666 -9.87 -23.32 -27.54
CA ASN A 666 -10.88 -22.58 -28.29
C ASN A 666 -11.93 -21.90 -27.39
N LYS A 667 -11.65 -21.77 -26.10
CA LYS A 667 -12.57 -21.15 -25.12
C LYS A 667 -12.04 -19.80 -24.68
N PHE A 668 -12.93 -18.81 -24.67
CA PHE A 668 -12.66 -17.45 -24.24
C PHE A 668 -13.47 -17.16 -22.97
N LYS A 669 -12.77 -16.92 -21.87
CA LYS A 669 -13.37 -16.67 -20.57
C LYS A 669 -13.06 -15.27 -20.11
N LEU A 670 -14.08 -14.50 -19.76
CA LEU A 670 -13.97 -13.18 -19.14
C LEU A 670 -14.31 -13.27 -17.66
N ILE A 671 -13.50 -12.68 -16.82
CA ILE A 671 -13.78 -12.51 -15.39
C ILE A 671 -13.87 -11.02 -15.11
N ASN A 672 -15.04 -10.54 -14.66
CA ASN A 672 -15.22 -9.13 -14.35
C ASN A 672 -14.53 -8.72 -13.05
N ASN A 673 -14.52 -7.42 -12.74
CA ASN A 673 -13.91 -6.85 -11.54
C ASN A 673 -14.51 -7.36 -10.21
N PHE A 674 -15.71 -7.96 -10.23
CA PHE A 674 -16.33 -8.59 -9.06
C PHE A 674 -16.08 -10.11 -8.96
N GLY A 675 -15.35 -10.71 -9.90
CA GLY A 675 -15.02 -12.13 -9.90
C GLY A 675 -16.07 -13.02 -10.59
N SER A 676 -17.13 -12.45 -11.14
CA SER A 676 -18.09 -13.23 -11.93
C SER A 676 -17.46 -13.67 -13.24
N ALA A 677 -17.46 -14.98 -13.47
CA ALA A 677 -16.94 -15.56 -14.70
C ALA A 677 -18.04 -15.63 -15.76
N ARG A 678 -17.75 -15.16 -16.96
CA ARG A 678 -18.62 -15.29 -18.12
C ARG A 678 -17.84 -15.97 -19.26
N GLN A 679 -18.38 -17.07 -19.76
CA GLN A 679 -17.89 -17.64 -21.01
C GLN A 679 -18.44 -16.78 -22.15
N VAL A 680 -17.55 -16.30 -23.02
CA VAL A 680 -17.97 -15.51 -24.19
C VAL A 680 -18.17 -16.47 -25.35
N CYS A 681 -19.37 -16.48 -25.88
CA CYS A 681 -19.70 -17.22 -27.06
C CYS A 681 -19.24 -16.47 -28.30
N PRO A 682 -18.80 -17.17 -29.36
CA PRO A 682 -18.59 -16.54 -30.64
C PRO A 682 -19.83 -15.79 -31.11
N ALA A 683 -19.63 -14.58 -31.63
CA ALA A 683 -20.73 -13.84 -32.24
C ALA A 683 -21.31 -14.67 -33.40
N LEU A 684 -22.61 -14.68 -33.50
CA LEU A 684 -23.35 -15.41 -34.56
C LEU A 684 -23.39 -16.95 -34.42
N GLN A 685 -23.13 -17.54 -33.26
CA GLN A 685 -23.50 -18.94 -33.04
C GLN A 685 -25.00 -19.08 -32.67
N PRO A 686 -25.71 -20.06 -33.25
CA PRO A 686 -27.16 -20.22 -33.04
C PRO A 686 -27.56 -20.91 -31.73
N ARG A 687 -26.62 -21.31 -30.88
CA ARG A 687 -26.90 -22.00 -29.60
C ARG A 687 -26.13 -21.43 -28.42
N PRO A 688 -26.68 -21.46 -27.19
CA PRO A 688 -25.96 -21.03 -26.00
C PRO A 688 -24.74 -21.94 -25.77
N CYS A 689 -23.62 -21.34 -25.44
CA CYS A 689 -22.39 -22.07 -25.13
C CYS A 689 -22.51 -22.89 -23.86
#